data_4d948b9c9b109e30f5c19fbf283a14d3
#
_entry.id   4d948b9c9b109e30f5c19fbf283a14d3
#
_cell.length_a   1.000
_cell.length_b   1.000
_cell.length_c   1.000
_cell.angle_alpha   90.00
_cell.angle_beta   90.00
_cell.angle_gamma   90.00
#
_symmetry.space_group_name_H-M   'P 1'
#
loop_
_entity.id
_entity.type
_entity.pdbx_description
1 polymer ?
#
loop_
_entity_poly.entity_id
_entity_poly.type
_entity_poly.pdbx_seq_one_letter_code
_entity_poly.pdbx_strand_id
1 'polypeptide(L)'
;MVISHHANPLAYRIGVIESIDGTFFLLSSSFYYPPKQSLMSSSSPSRDSAESFDAANFNLQQPFSPAGDQPQAIEALTRGFKEGRSAQVLLGATGTGKTYTMANVIANLGRPALVLSHNKTLAAQLYSEFKEFFPENAVHYFVSYYDYYQPEAYIPQRDVYIEKDASINEEIDRLRLATTSSLVSRRDVVIVASVSSIYGLGSPKDYKELIVPIHRGEKVRRDHLLMKFVEVLYERNDVSFERGKFRVRGDSIELWPSYEEYAYRIEMWGDEIEQISIIKPISGETIRTLDHVYVYPARHFVMPEDRIQQALKVIREELAQQLELFQSQGKLLEAQRLAARTRFDLEMMAEVGHCPGIENYSRPLSGKPPGATPDTLYDFFPEDFITFVDESHVTIPQVRAMYSGDRSRKETLVGHGFRLPSALDNRPLKFEEWEQRTKQICFVSATPADYELQRTQGEVVEQIIRPTGLLDPVIEVLSARGQVKHLLDEIRARAERDERVLVTALTKRLAEDLATFFQEQNVRCRWLHSELDAFERVELLKELRTGCFDCLVGVNLLREGLDLPEVSLVAILDADKEGFLRSETSLIQTIGRAARNANSKVILYADKVTEAMRMAIDETERRRVIQQKYNQEHGIIPQTVRKAVRAGIEMDAAKRRQTAVAAQEANESQYITIEYVEAVEREMLNAAESLEFEKAASLRDRVVQLKENLGKSLSEIDFESKQTSGGRLKKGRKGMRPKNSNGRTKVPRPKRH
;
A
#
# COMPACT_ATOMS: atom_id res chain seq x y z
N MET A 1 20.05 -14.45 -61.58
CA MET A 1 19.89 -12.99 -61.73
C MET A 1 19.51 -12.51 -60.34
N VAL A 2 20.43 -12.09 -59.49
CA VAL A 2 21.06 -10.78 -59.38
C VAL A 2 20.02 -9.73 -59.09
N ILE A 3 19.94 -9.04 -57.94
CA ILE A 3 20.89 -8.19 -57.19
C ILE A 3 20.19 -7.84 -55.84
N SER A 4 20.75 -7.96 -54.72
CA SER A 4 21.78 -7.31 -53.89
C SER A 4 21.25 -6.17 -52.99
N HIS A 5 21.45 -6.34 -51.69
CA HIS A 5 22.14 -5.49 -50.71
C HIS A 5 21.61 -4.08 -50.39
N HIS A 6 21.29 -3.80 -49.13
CA HIS A 6 22.24 -3.10 -48.26
C HIS A 6 21.80 -3.14 -46.79
N ALA A 7 22.65 -3.73 -45.99
CA ALA A 7 22.66 -3.59 -44.53
C ALA A 7 23.47 -2.32 -44.18
N ASN A 8 23.02 -1.59 -43.14
CA ASN A 8 23.86 -0.59 -42.51
C ASN A 8 23.79 -0.77 -40.98
N PRO A 9 24.89 -1.07 -40.31
CA PRO A 9 24.91 -1.20 -38.85
C PRO A 9 25.29 0.14 -38.24
N LEU A 10 24.43 0.70 -37.45
CA LEU A 10 24.73 1.82 -36.56
C LEU A 10 25.46 1.31 -35.32
N ALA A 11 26.76 1.61 -35.29
CA ALA A 11 27.64 1.36 -34.16
C ALA A 11 27.27 2.22 -32.95
N TYR A 12 26.99 1.60 -31.83
CA TYR A 12 26.93 2.25 -30.52
C TYR A 12 28.34 2.59 -30.05
N ARG A 13 28.62 3.86 -29.82
CA ARG A 13 29.80 4.31 -29.09
C ARG A 13 29.49 4.23 -27.58
N ILE A 14 30.12 3.29 -26.91
CA ILE A 14 30.18 3.24 -25.46
C ILE A 14 31.32 4.16 -25.04
N GLY A 15 30.97 5.25 -24.37
CA GLY A 15 31.94 6.11 -23.69
C GLY A 15 32.33 5.47 -22.34
N VAL A 16 33.56 5.02 -22.24
CA VAL A 16 34.16 4.58 -20.99
C VAL A 16 34.74 5.79 -20.29
N ILE A 17 34.28 6.09 -19.08
CA ILE A 17 34.93 7.05 -18.19
C ILE A 17 35.67 6.22 -17.14
N GLU A 18 36.99 6.27 -17.14
CA GLU A 18 37.85 5.68 -16.11
C GLU A 18 37.69 6.50 -14.83
N SER A 19 37.33 5.83 -13.74
CA SER A 19 37.41 6.38 -12.38
C SER A 19 38.58 5.74 -11.62
N ILE A 20 39.26 6.55 -10.89
CA ILE A 20 40.37 6.20 -10.00
C ILE A 20 39.74 5.52 -8.78
N ASP A 21 39.82 4.21 -8.68
CA ASP A 21 39.58 3.28 -7.56
C ASP A 21 38.68 2.08 -7.91
N GLY A 22 38.92 1.42 -9.00
CA GLY A 22 38.69 -0.02 -9.17
C GLY A 22 37.30 -0.63 -8.87
N THR A 23 36.22 0.15 -8.71
CA THR A 23 34.88 -0.41 -8.42
C THR A 23 33.87 0.08 -9.45
N PHE A 24 33.39 -0.84 -10.30
CA PHE A 24 32.34 -0.54 -11.29
C PHE A 24 30.97 -0.60 -10.64
N PHE A 25 30.25 0.52 -10.64
CA PHE A 25 28.81 0.57 -10.40
C PHE A 25 28.08 0.74 -11.72
N LEU A 26 27.37 -0.28 -12.15
CA LEU A 26 26.38 -0.18 -13.23
C LEU A 26 25.07 0.38 -12.64
N LEU A 27 24.84 1.67 -12.77
CA LEU A 27 23.52 2.28 -12.56
C LEU A 27 22.69 2.09 -13.83
N SER A 28 21.87 1.04 -13.89
CA SER A 28 20.80 0.91 -14.87
C SER A 28 19.61 1.75 -14.45
N SER A 29 19.52 3.01 -14.89
CA SER A 29 18.28 3.78 -14.88
C SER A 29 17.44 3.34 -16.08
N SER A 30 16.56 2.35 -15.91
CA SER A 30 15.55 2.02 -16.92
C SER A 30 14.47 3.09 -16.92
N PHE A 31 14.57 4.03 -17.87
CA PHE A 31 13.50 4.98 -18.19
C PHE A 31 12.40 4.25 -18.96
N TYR A 32 11.20 4.26 -18.42
CA TYR A 32 9.99 3.74 -19.05
C TYR A 32 9.49 4.72 -20.12
N TYR A 33 9.45 4.31 -21.39
CA TYR A 33 8.82 5.03 -22.48
C TYR A 33 7.55 4.28 -22.91
N PRO A 34 6.37 4.93 -22.96
CA PRO A 34 5.19 4.28 -23.52
C PRO A 34 5.37 4.04 -25.04
N PRO A 35 4.85 2.93 -25.58
CA PRO A 35 4.95 2.63 -27.03
C PRO A 35 4.09 3.60 -27.85
N LYS A 36 4.45 3.75 -29.14
CA LYS A 36 3.71 4.56 -30.12
C LYS A 36 2.25 4.09 -30.20
N GLN A 37 1.31 4.97 -29.88
CA GLN A 37 -0.12 4.74 -30.10
C GLN A 37 -0.44 4.74 -31.60
N SER A 38 -1.11 3.69 -32.08
CA SER A 38 -1.74 3.67 -33.41
C SER A 38 -3.03 4.49 -33.36
N LEU A 39 -3.19 5.41 -34.30
CA LEU A 39 -4.37 6.25 -34.48
C LEU A 39 -5.65 5.39 -34.64
N MET A 40 -6.59 5.50 -33.73
CA MET A 40 -7.95 5.03 -33.94
C MET A 40 -8.73 6.08 -34.73
N SER A 41 -9.19 5.69 -35.92
CA SER A 41 -10.15 6.45 -36.71
C SER A 41 -11.53 6.46 -36.04
N SER A 42 -12.09 7.64 -35.88
CA SER A 42 -13.45 7.85 -35.36
C SER A 42 -14.51 7.34 -36.33
N SER A 43 -15.09 6.17 -36.04
CA SER A 43 -16.40 5.76 -36.54
C SER A 43 -17.18 5.17 -35.38
N SER A 44 -18.32 5.76 -35.04
CA SER A 44 -19.27 5.29 -34.04
C SER A 44 -19.82 3.91 -34.47
N PRO A 45 -19.65 2.84 -33.66
CA PRO A 45 -20.20 1.54 -33.99
C PRO A 45 -21.63 1.38 -33.45
N SER A 46 -22.46 0.83 -34.31
CA SER A 46 -23.78 0.28 -33.98
C SER A 46 -23.67 -0.90 -33.02
N ARG A 47 -24.55 -0.95 -32.02
CA ARG A 47 -24.73 -2.11 -31.12
C ARG A 47 -25.19 -3.29 -31.92
N ASP A 48 -24.41 -4.35 -31.95
CA ASP A 48 -24.70 -5.79 -32.18
C ASP A 48 -23.57 -6.43 -33.01
N SER A 49 -22.45 -6.70 -32.36
CA SER A 49 -21.51 -7.76 -32.72
C SER A 49 -20.66 -8.08 -31.51
N ALA A 50 -20.44 -9.35 -31.22
CA ALA A 50 -19.46 -9.79 -30.22
C ALA A 50 -18.06 -9.25 -30.64
N GLU A 51 -17.64 -8.14 -30.07
CA GLU A 51 -16.36 -7.54 -30.35
C GLU A 51 -15.26 -8.51 -29.94
N SER A 52 -14.51 -9.01 -30.90
CA SER A 52 -13.23 -9.65 -30.65
C SER A 52 -12.26 -8.55 -30.18
N PHE A 53 -12.07 -8.45 -28.87
CA PHE A 53 -11.08 -7.56 -28.31
C PHE A 53 -9.68 -7.99 -28.78
N ASP A 54 -8.94 -7.11 -29.44
CA ASP A 54 -7.56 -7.37 -29.80
C ASP A 54 -6.73 -7.65 -28.55
N ALA A 55 -6.02 -8.78 -28.53
CA ALA A 55 -5.16 -9.16 -27.42
C ALA A 55 -4.04 -8.13 -27.23
N ALA A 56 -3.83 -7.70 -25.99
CA ALA A 56 -2.72 -6.81 -25.66
C ALA A 56 -1.39 -7.55 -25.73
N ASN A 57 -0.34 -6.86 -26.16
CA ASN A 57 1.00 -7.45 -26.20
C ASN A 57 1.70 -7.26 -24.85
N PHE A 58 1.80 -8.33 -24.08
CA PHE A 58 2.60 -8.38 -22.86
C PHE A 58 3.99 -8.92 -23.17
N ASN A 59 5.01 -8.07 -23.01
CA ASN A 59 6.41 -8.43 -23.22
C ASN A 59 7.00 -9.02 -21.94
N LEU A 60 6.81 -10.34 -21.75
CA LEU A 60 7.28 -11.06 -20.57
C LEU A 60 8.79 -11.28 -20.63
N GLN A 61 9.53 -10.69 -19.69
CA GLN A 61 10.95 -10.98 -19.49
C GLN A 61 11.09 -12.26 -18.65
N GLN A 62 11.64 -13.28 -19.27
CA GLN A 62 11.83 -14.59 -18.64
C GLN A 62 13.29 -14.81 -18.29
N PRO A 63 13.72 -14.69 -17.03
CA PRO A 63 15.10 -14.98 -16.63
C PRO A 63 15.42 -16.49 -16.70
N PHE A 64 14.39 -17.35 -16.74
CA PHE A 64 14.49 -18.82 -16.84
C PHE A 64 13.22 -19.37 -17.51
N SER A 65 13.33 -20.57 -18.10
CA SER A 65 12.18 -21.30 -18.64
C SER A 65 11.33 -21.92 -17.52
N PRO A 66 9.99 -22.08 -17.73
CA PRO A 66 9.14 -22.79 -16.79
C PRO A 66 9.64 -24.21 -16.53
N ALA A 67 9.68 -24.63 -15.27
CA ALA A 67 10.18 -25.93 -14.85
C ALA A 67 9.30 -26.57 -13.76
N GLY A 68 9.47 -27.85 -13.49
CA GLY A 68 8.62 -28.61 -12.57
C GLY A 68 7.18 -28.68 -13.07
N ASP A 69 6.22 -28.34 -12.22
CA ASP A 69 4.79 -28.31 -12.53
C ASP A 69 4.36 -27.04 -13.27
N GLN A 70 5.24 -26.02 -13.37
CA GLN A 70 4.89 -24.72 -13.95
C GLN A 70 4.35 -24.82 -15.40
N PRO A 71 4.98 -25.58 -16.34
CA PRO A 71 4.46 -25.69 -17.71
C PRO A 71 3.03 -26.20 -17.77
N GLN A 72 2.73 -27.25 -17.01
CA GLN A 72 1.40 -27.87 -16.97
C GLN A 72 0.36 -26.93 -16.30
N ALA A 73 0.76 -26.26 -15.22
CA ALA A 73 -0.09 -25.29 -14.53
C ALA A 73 -0.39 -24.08 -15.42
N ILE A 74 0.58 -23.52 -16.12
CA ILE A 74 0.41 -22.41 -17.07
C ILE A 74 -0.56 -22.81 -18.19
N GLU A 75 -0.34 -24.00 -18.79
CA GLU A 75 -1.22 -24.49 -19.87
C GLU A 75 -2.65 -24.71 -19.38
N ALA A 76 -2.82 -25.37 -18.24
CA ALA A 76 -4.15 -25.69 -17.68
C ALA A 76 -4.94 -24.42 -17.35
N LEU A 77 -4.31 -23.46 -16.65
CA LEU A 77 -4.95 -22.18 -16.29
C LEU A 77 -5.28 -21.34 -17.53
N THR A 78 -4.34 -21.24 -18.49
CA THR A 78 -4.54 -20.50 -19.74
C THR A 78 -5.70 -21.08 -20.52
N ARG A 79 -5.76 -22.40 -20.66
CA ARG A 79 -6.84 -23.11 -21.34
C ARG A 79 -8.18 -22.87 -20.63
N GLY A 80 -8.24 -22.98 -19.30
CA GLY A 80 -9.45 -22.74 -18.53
C GLY A 80 -10.00 -21.32 -18.69
N PHE A 81 -9.13 -20.29 -18.73
CA PHE A 81 -9.56 -18.92 -19.03
C PHE A 81 -10.07 -18.77 -20.47
N LYS A 82 -9.43 -19.40 -21.45
CA LYS A 82 -9.89 -19.39 -22.86
C LYS A 82 -11.21 -20.12 -23.05
N GLU A 83 -11.46 -21.18 -22.29
CA GLU A 83 -12.73 -21.93 -22.27
C GLU A 83 -13.87 -21.18 -21.55
N GLY A 84 -13.57 -20.03 -20.93
CA GLY A 84 -14.56 -19.22 -20.22
C GLY A 84 -14.89 -19.71 -18.82
N ARG A 85 -14.06 -20.54 -18.18
CA ARG A 85 -14.26 -20.98 -16.79
C ARG A 85 -14.34 -19.78 -15.86
N SER A 86 -15.39 -19.72 -15.06
CA SER A 86 -15.61 -18.60 -14.13
C SER A 86 -14.67 -18.61 -12.94
N ALA A 87 -14.20 -19.79 -12.52
CA ALA A 87 -13.29 -19.96 -11.39
C ALA A 87 -12.27 -21.08 -11.63
N GLN A 88 -11.06 -20.89 -11.16
CA GLN A 88 -9.98 -21.87 -11.14
C GLN A 88 -9.21 -21.76 -9.83
N VAL A 89 -8.54 -22.82 -9.38
CA VAL A 89 -7.68 -22.83 -8.20
C VAL A 89 -6.28 -23.25 -8.62
N LEU A 90 -5.27 -22.42 -8.31
CA LEU A 90 -3.86 -22.79 -8.33
C LEU A 90 -3.44 -23.17 -6.89
N LEU A 91 -3.38 -24.46 -6.61
CA LEU A 91 -2.83 -25.00 -5.37
C LEU A 91 -1.30 -25.04 -5.50
N GLY A 92 -0.64 -23.99 -5.03
CA GLY A 92 0.81 -23.85 -5.18
C GLY A 92 1.54 -23.84 -3.84
N ALA A 93 2.44 -24.81 -3.61
CA ALA A 93 3.28 -24.82 -2.41
C ALA A 93 4.15 -23.55 -2.33
N THR A 94 4.62 -23.22 -1.11
CA THR A 94 5.50 -22.05 -0.93
C THR A 94 6.82 -22.25 -1.69
N GLY A 95 7.22 -21.25 -2.47
CA GLY A 95 8.49 -21.28 -3.22
C GLY A 95 8.44 -21.99 -4.57
N THR A 96 7.27 -22.38 -5.09
CA THR A 96 7.11 -23.01 -6.40
C THR A 96 7.06 -22.02 -7.57
N GLY A 97 7.08 -20.70 -7.30
CA GLY A 97 7.03 -19.67 -8.34
C GLY A 97 5.61 -19.35 -8.83
N LYS A 98 4.61 -19.32 -7.92
CA LYS A 98 3.21 -18.95 -8.25
C LYS A 98 3.11 -17.63 -9.02
N THR A 99 3.86 -16.59 -8.62
CA THR A 99 3.87 -15.28 -9.30
C THR A 99 4.34 -15.42 -10.75
N TYR A 100 5.38 -16.23 -10.99
CA TYR A 100 5.87 -16.50 -12.33
C TYR A 100 4.84 -17.24 -13.21
N THR A 101 4.11 -18.19 -12.62
CA THR A 101 3.00 -18.88 -13.29
C THR A 101 1.90 -17.89 -13.66
N MET A 102 1.48 -17.00 -12.74
CA MET A 102 0.50 -15.94 -13.01
C MET A 102 0.96 -15.03 -14.16
N ALA A 103 2.24 -14.60 -14.15
CA ALA A 103 2.79 -13.73 -15.19
C ALA A 103 2.73 -14.40 -16.58
N ASN A 104 3.09 -15.68 -16.68
CA ASN A 104 3.00 -16.43 -17.92
C ASN A 104 1.55 -16.58 -18.42
N VAL A 105 0.59 -16.83 -17.52
CA VAL A 105 -0.84 -16.90 -17.87
C VAL A 105 -1.33 -15.55 -18.40
N ILE A 106 -0.97 -14.43 -17.75
CA ILE A 106 -1.30 -13.07 -18.20
C ILE A 106 -0.75 -12.82 -19.61
N ALA A 107 0.53 -13.13 -19.84
CA ALA A 107 1.17 -12.97 -21.15
C ALA A 107 0.49 -13.80 -22.23
N ASN A 108 0.16 -15.07 -21.94
CA ASN A 108 -0.49 -15.99 -22.89
C ASN A 108 -1.93 -15.61 -23.25
N LEU A 109 -2.61 -14.87 -22.36
CA LEU A 109 -3.97 -14.40 -22.57
C LEU A 109 -4.03 -13.04 -23.25
N GLY A 110 -3.04 -12.18 -23.06
CA GLY A 110 -3.02 -10.82 -23.58
C GLY A 110 -4.19 -9.95 -23.07
N ARG A 111 -4.62 -10.14 -21.81
CA ARG A 111 -5.78 -9.48 -21.21
C ARG A 111 -5.37 -8.70 -19.96
N PRO A 112 -5.99 -7.53 -19.69
CA PRO A 112 -5.77 -6.79 -18.45
C PRO A 112 -5.99 -7.68 -17.23
N ALA A 113 -5.14 -7.55 -16.23
CA ALA A 113 -5.16 -8.40 -15.05
C ALA A 113 -5.21 -7.60 -13.74
N LEU A 114 -6.05 -8.05 -12.81
CA LEU A 114 -6.07 -7.61 -11.42
C LEU A 114 -5.51 -8.72 -10.53
N VAL A 115 -4.49 -8.40 -9.75
CA VAL A 115 -3.92 -9.30 -8.74
C VAL A 115 -4.27 -8.75 -7.37
N LEU A 116 -5.16 -9.42 -6.66
CA LEU A 116 -5.66 -9.01 -5.35
C LEU A 116 -4.87 -9.68 -4.24
N SER A 117 -4.38 -8.90 -3.27
CA SER A 117 -3.63 -9.36 -2.11
C SER A 117 -4.23 -8.80 -0.82
N HIS A 118 -4.10 -9.54 0.29
CA HIS A 118 -4.73 -9.20 1.58
C HIS A 118 -4.02 -8.09 2.37
N ASN A 119 -2.78 -7.76 2.05
CA ASN A 119 -2.05 -6.68 2.74
C ASN A 119 -1.12 -5.88 1.82
N LYS A 120 -0.68 -4.69 2.29
CA LYS A 120 0.18 -3.79 1.53
C LYS A 120 1.56 -4.39 1.23
N THR A 121 2.19 -5.04 2.20
CA THR A 121 3.55 -5.58 2.08
C THR A 121 3.64 -6.68 1.01
N LEU A 122 2.68 -7.62 1.02
CA LEU A 122 2.62 -8.66 0.01
C LEU A 122 2.28 -8.08 -1.36
N ALA A 123 1.35 -7.12 -1.42
CA ALA A 123 1.02 -6.42 -2.66
C ALA A 123 2.25 -5.67 -3.23
N ALA A 124 3.08 -5.03 -2.37
CA ALA A 124 4.32 -4.38 -2.80
C ALA A 124 5.35 -5.36 -3.35
N GLN A 125 5.48 -6.53 -2.72
CA GLN A 125 6.34 -7.61 -3.23
C GLN A 125 5.87 -8.10 -4.61
N LEU A 126 4.58 -8.41 -4.76
CA LEU A 126 3.99 -8.83 -6.03
C LEU A 126 4.16 -7.76 -7.12
N TYR A 127 3.91 -6.49 -6.78
CA TYR A 127 4.13 -5.38 -7.70
C TYR A 127 5.57 -5.33 -8.21
N SER A 128 6.54 -5.47 -7.32
CA SER A 128 7.96 -5.49 -7.70
C SER A 128 8.30 -6.67 -8.61
N GLU A 129 7.78 -7.87 -8.28
CA GLU A 129 7.99 -9.08 -9.09
C GLU A 129 7.34 -8.93 -10.48
N PHE A 130 6.08 -8.45 -10.56
CA PHE A 130 5.41 -8.22 -11.85
C PHE A 130 6.09 -7.12 -12.68
N LYS A 131 6.64 -6.09 -12.05
CA LYS A 131 7.38 -5.03 -12.76
C LYS A 131 8.68 -5.54 -13.36
N GLU A 132 9.31 -6.53 -12.75
CA GLU A 132 10.48 -7.21 -13.32
C GLU A 132 10.09 -8.12 -14.49
N PHE A 133 8.94 -8.81 -14.38
CA PHE A 133 8.45 -9.65 -15.48
C PHE A 133 7.92 -8.83 -16.67
N PHE A 134 7.36 -7.65 -16.43
CA PHE A 134 6.75 -6.79 -17.43
C PHE A 134 7.32 -5.36 -17.40
N PRO A 135 8.63 -5.14 -17.67
CA PRO A 135 9.26 -3.83 -17.54
C PRO A 135 8.72 -2.78 -18.52
N GLU A 136 8.19 -3.18 -19.68
CA GLU A 136 7.67 -2.31 -20.73
C GLU A 136 6.15 -2.13 -20.68
N ASN A 137 5.45 -2.96 -19.91
CA ASN A 137 3.99 -2.88 -19.77
C ASN A 137 3.57 -2.06 -18.55
N ALA A 138 2.29 -1.71 -18.48
CA ALA A 138 1.74 -0.91 -17.39
C ALA A 138 1.48 -1.76 -16.15
N VAL A 139 2.46 -1.87 -15.27
CA VAL A 139 2.32 -2.51 -13.97
C VAL A 139 2.13 -1.45 -12.91
N HIS A 140 1.03 -1.49 -12.16
CA HIS A 140 0.68 -0.48 -11.15
C HIS A 140 0.32 -1.09 -9.81
N TYR A 141 0.40 -0.24 -8.77
CA TYR A 141 0.16 -0.58 -7.37
C TYR A 141 -1.01 0.21 -6.82
N PHE A 142 -2.07 -0.49 -6.39
CA PHE A 142 -3.31 0.11 -5.93
C PHE A 142 -3.68 -0.38 -4.53
N VAL A 143 -3.18 0.29 -3.51
CA VAL A 143 -3.46 -0.01 -2.09
C VAL A 143 -4.02 1.21 -1.38
N SER A 144 -4.35 1.10 -0.09
CA SER A 144 -4.73 2.27 0.69
C SER A 144 -3.57 3.28 0.75
N TYR A 145 -3.85 4.53 0.40
CA TYR A 145 -2.86 5.63 0.37
C TYR A 145 -2.63 6.28 1.73
N TYR A 146 -3.26 5.77 2.78
CA TYR A 146 -3.03 6.27 4.15
C TYR A 146 -1.81 5.57 4.78
N ASP A 147 -0.85 6.35 5.31
CA ASP A 147 0.19 5.84 6.19
C ASP A 147 -0.40 5.57 7.57
N TYR A 148 -1.21 6.50 8.05
CA TYR A 148 -2.04 6.36 9.25
C TYR A 148 -3.51 6.61 8.89
N TYR A 149 -4.42 5.83 9.43
CA TYR A 149 -5.85 5.98 9.21
C TYR A 149 -6.65 5.63 10.45
N GLN A 150 -7.25 6.65 11.05
CA GLN A 150 -8.28 6.51 12.08
C GLN A 150 -9.63 6.86 11.47
N PRO A 151 -10.53 5.88 11.26
CA PRO A 151 -11.85 6.18 10.72
C PRO A 151 -12.68 6.98 11.71
N GLU A 152 -13.50 7.89 11.19
CA GLU A 152 -14.53 8.58 11.96
C GLU A 152 -15.43 7.56 12.65
N ALA A 153 -15.64 7.70 13.95
CA ALA A 153 -16.48 6.80 14.74
C ALA A 153 -17.15 7.52 15.90
N TYR A 154 -18.25 6.97 16.38
CA TYR A 154 -18.92 7.44 17.59
C TYR A 154 -19.19 6.28 18.54
N ILE A 155 -18.90 6.48 19.82
CA ILE A 155 -19.11 5.50 20.88
C ILE A 155 -20.24 6.00 21.78
N PRO A 156 -21.52 5.60 21.55
CA PRO A 156 -22.68 6.14 22.25
C PRO A 156 -22.61 5.96 23.76
N GLN A 157 -22.05 4.85 24.26
CA GLN A 157 -21.97 4.54 25.69
C GLN A 157 -21.09 5.51 26.48
N ARG A 158 -20.18 6.21 25.80
CA ARG A 158 -19.21 7.14 26.40
C ARG A 158 -19.42 8.59 25.94
N ASP A 159 -20.33 8.81 24.99
CA ASP A 159 -20.52 10.07 24.26
C ASP A 159 -19.20 10.60 23.68
N VAL A 160 -18.39 9.70 23.10
CA VAL A 160 -17.09 10.05 22.53
C VAL A 160 -17.20 9.98 21.01
N TYR A 161 -16.99 11.13 20.37
CA TYR A 161 -16.79 11.23 18.93
C TYR A 161 -15.29 11.17 18.62
N ILE A 162 -14.93 10.26 17.73
CA ILE A 162 -13.57 10.11 17.20
C ILE A 162 -13.59 10.72 15.81
N GLU A 163 -12.86 11.80 15.64
CA GLU A 163 -12.73 12.45 14.34
C GLU A 163 -11.88 11.59 13.39
N LYS A 164 -12.14 11.73 12.08
CA LYS A 164 -11.29 11.09 11.06
C LYS A 164 -9.92 11.75 11.11
N ASP A 165 -8.92 10.95 11.38
CA ASP A 165 -7.51 11.35 11.30
C ASP A 165 -6.78 10.47 10.28
N ALA A 166 -6.03 11.07 9.38
CA ALA A 166 -5.37 10.34 8.31
C ALA A 166 -4.18 11.13 7.74
N SER A 167 -3.05 10.46 7.61
CA SER A 167 -1.92 10.96 6.84
C SER A 167 -1.86 10.28 5.48
N ILE A 168 -1.76 11.07 4.41
CA ILE A 168 -1.73 10.58 3.04
C ILE A 168 -0.29 10.37 2.59
N ASN A 169 -0.04 9.21 1.99
CA ASN A 169 1.20 8.92 1.29
C ASN A 169 1.08 9.40 -0.16
N GLU A 170 1.75 10.50 -0.49
CA GLU A 170 1.69 11.11 -1.83
C GLU A 170 2.19 10.19 -2.94
N GLU A 171 3.16 9.31 -2.65
CA GLU A 171 3.68 8.39 -3.64
C GLU A 171 2.68 7.27 -3.95
N ILE A 172 2.00 6.74 -2.93
CA ILE A 172 0.93 5.75 -3.13
C ILE A 172 -0.26 6.39 -3.82
N ASP A 173 -0.59 7.66 -3.51
CA ASP A 173 -1.66 8.39 -4.19
C ASP A 173 -1.35 8.58 -5.68
N ARG A 174 -0.11 8.97 -6.02
CA ARG A 174 0.38 9.02 -7.40
C ARG A 174 0.21 7.67 -8.13
N LEU A 175 0.62 6.56 -7.50
CA LEU A 175 0.49 5.22 -8.09
C LEU A 175 -0.98 4.81 -8.31
N ARG A 176 -1.88 5.24 -7.43
CA ARG A 176 -3.33 5.01 -7.60
C ARG A 176 -3.90 5.80 -8.78
N LEU A 177 -3.51 7.06 -8.94
CA LEU A 177 -3.90 7.89 -10.08
C LEU A 177 -3.30 7.34 -11.39
N ALA A 178 -2.05 6.90 -11.37
CA ALA A 178 -1.42 6.22 -12.51
C ALA A 178 -2.15 4.93 -12.90
N THR A 179 -2.72 4.22 -11.93
CA THR A 179 -3.54 3.02 -12.19
C THR A 179 -4.78 3.35 -13.02
N THR A 180 -5.56 4.34 -12.60
CA THR A 180 -6.80 4.71 -13.30
C THR A 180 -6.55 5.33 -14.68
N SER A 181 -5.53 6.17 -14.82
CA SER A 181 -5.14 6.73 -16.12
C SER A 181 -4.71 5.64 -17.11
N SER A 182 -3.94 4.65 -16.65
CA SER A 182 -3.50 3.53 -17.48
C SER A 182 -4.66 2.60 -17.87
N LEU A 183 -5.59 2.29 -16.95
CA LEU A 183 -6.77 1.47 -17.27
C LEU A 183 -7.68 2.12 -18.32
N VAL A 184 -7.73 3.46 -18.36
CA VAL A 184 -8.51 4.19 -19.35
C VAL A 184 -7.84 4.23 -20.72
N SER A 185 -6.50 4.22 -20.78
CA SER A 185 -5.72 4.47 -22.02
C SER A 185 -5.03 3.23 -22.60
N ARG A 186 -4.86 2.14 -21.83
CA ARG A 186 -4.09 0.97 -22.22
C ARG A 186 -4.82 -0.32 -21.92
N ARG A 187 -4.44 -1.38 -22.63
CA ARG A 187 -4.95 -2.73 -22.38
C ARG A 187 -3.89 -3.67 -21.80
N ASP A 188 -2.62 -3.37 -21.94
CA ASP A 188 -1.49 -4.14 -21.42
C ASP A 188 -1.18 -3.79 -19.95
N VAL A 189 -2.21 -3.92 -19.10
CA VAL A 189 -2.20 -3.42 -17.71
C VAL A 189 -2.29 -4.55 -16.72
N VAL A 190 -1.36 -4.56 -15.75
CA VAL A 190 -1.39 -5.44 -14.56
C VAL A 190 -1.51 -4.57 -13.32
N ILE A 191 -2.59 -4.73 -12.57
CA ILE A 191 -2.79 -3.99 -11.32
C ILE A 191 -2.63 -4.93 -10.15
N VAL A 192 -1.69 -4.61 -9.25
CA VAL A 192 -1.58 -5.29 -7.96
C VAL A 192 -2.28 -4.45 -6.91
N ALA A 193 -3.34 -4.99 -6.32
CA ALA A 193 -4.21 -4.25 -5.42
C ALA A 193 -4.41 -4.94 -4.07
N SER A 194 -4.72 -4.15 -3.05
CA SER A 194 -5.28 -4.65 -1.79
C SER A 194 -6.82 -4.57 -1.82
N VAL A 195 -7.46 -4.95 -0.70
CA VAL A 195 -8.92 -4.79 -0.53
C VAL A 195 -9.41 -3.35 -0.68
N SER A 196 -8.53 -2.35 -0.71
CA SER A 196 -8.90 -0.96 -1.03
C SER A 196 -9.54 -0.82 -2.42
N SER A 197 -9.33 -1.77 -3.32
CA SER A 197 -9.94 -1.81 -4.66
C SER A 197 -11.47 -1.95 -4.67
N ILE A 198 -12.06 -2.47 -3.59
CA ILE A 198 -13.52 -2.62 -3.48
C ILE A 198 -14.23 -1.37 -2.94
N TYR A 199 -13.48 -0.32 -2.57
CA TYR A 199 -14.05 0.95 -2.11
C TYR A 199 -14.35 1.90 -3.26
N GLY A 200 -15.29 2.83 -3.01
CA GLY A 200 -15.69 3.85 -3.97
C GLY A 200 -14.51 4.71 -4.45
N LEU A 201 -14.43 4.90 -5.76
CA LEU A 201 -13.31 5.61 -6.42
C LEU A 201 -13.77 6.81 -7.26
N GLY A 202 -15.05 6.92 -7.56
CA GLY A 202 -15.62 7.87 -8.50
C GLY A 202 -16.03 7.22 -9.82
N SER A 203 -16.78 7.95 -10.65
CA SER A 203 -17.32 7.44 -11.89
C SER A 203 -16.26 7.35 -13.00
N PRO A 204 -16.00 6.16 -13.59
CA PRO A 204 -15.11 6.03 -14.74
C PRO A 204 -15.58 6.85 -15.94
N LYS A 205 -16.89 7.05 -16.09
CA LYS A 205 -17.47 7.85 -17.17
C LYS A 205 -17.07 9.31 -17.03
N ASP A 206 -17.26 9.88 -15.83
CA ASP A 206 -16.92 11.27 -15.56
C ASP A 206 -15.42 11.50 -15.68
N TYR A 207 -14.62 10.54 -15.20
CA TYR A 207 -13.16 10.58 -15.33
C TYR A 207 -12.71 10.61 -16.78
N LYS A 208 -13.38 9.85 -17.67
CA LYS A 208 -13.07 9.85 -19.12
C LYS A 208 -13.55 11.13 -19.82
N GLU A 209 -14.71 11.66 -19.46
CA GLU A 209 -15.26 12.89 -20.05
C GLU A 209 -14.41 14.13 -19.72
N LEU A 210 -13.70 14.11 -18.62
CA LEU A 210 -12.87 15.21 -18.13
C LEU A 210 -11.39 15.12 -18.57
N ILE A 211 -11.03 14.19 -19.45
CA ILE A 211 -9.67 14.15 -20.02
C ILE A 211 -9.45 15.36 -20.91
N VAL A 212 -8.35 16.06 -20.73
CA VAL A 212 -7.97 17.22 -21.57
C VAL A 212 -6.98 16.76 -22.65
N PRO A 213 -7.41 16.58 -23.92
CA PRO A 213 -6.51 16.32 -25.02
C PRO A 213 -5.80 17.62 -25.42
N ILE A 214 -4.52 17.53 -25.75
CA ILE A 214 -3.68 18.64 -26.19
C ILE A 214 -2.85 18.16 -27.37
N HIS A 215 -2.95 18.84 -28.52
CA HIS A 215 -2.25 18.47 -29.74
C HIS A 215 -1.36 19.61 -30.22
N ARG A 216 -0.19 19.24 -30.71
CA ARG A 216 0.69 20.21 -31.39
C ARG A 216 0.00 20.76 -32.63
N GLY A 217 0.07 22.11 -32.85
CA GLY A 217 -0.60 22.80 -33.92
C GLY A 217 -2.08 23.10 -33.66
N GLU A 218 -2.62 22.71 -32.51
CA GLU A 218 -4.00 23.02 -32.11
C GLU A 218 -4.13 24.51 -31.78
N LYS A 219 -5.22 25.13 -32.27
CA LYS A 219 -5.55 26.52 -31.95
C LYS A 219 -6.52 26.58 -30.80
N VAL A 220 -6.02 26.96 -29.63
CA VAL A 220 -6.78 27.09 -28.40
C VAL A 220 -6.34 28.35 -27.64
N ARG A 221 -7.30 29.15 -27.19
CA ARG A 221 -6.97 30.30 -26.33
C ARG A 221 -6.32 29.80 -25.03
N ARG A 222 -5.19 30.41 -24.66
CA ARG A 222 -4.46 30.08 -23.45
C ARG A 222 -5.36 30.04 -22.21
N ASP A 223 -6.18 31.09 -22.01
CA ASP A 223 -7.08 31.15 -20.84
C ASP A 223 -8.06 29.99 -20.78
N HIS A 224 -8.58 29.54 -21.93
CA HIS A 224 -9.47 28.39 -22.01
C HIS A 224 -8.75 27.07 -21.63
N LEU A 225 -7.49 26.89 -22.04
CA LEU A 225 -6.68 25.73 -21.65
C LEU A 225 -6.41 25.75 -20.15
N LEU A 226 -6.10 26.92 -19.56
CA LEU A 226 -5.89 27.06 -18.12
C LEU A 226 -7.16 26.76 -17.34
N MET A 227 -8.34 27.21 -17.80
CA MET A 227 -9.63 26.87 -17.19
C MET A 227 -9.87 25.36 -17.21
N LYS A 228 -9.61 24.68 -18.32
CA LYS A 228 -9.71 23.21 -18.40
C LYS A 228 -8.83 22.50 -17.36
N PHE A 229 -7.63 23.00 -17.08
CA PHE A 229 -6.79 22.42 -16.03
C PHE A 229 -7.39 22.60 -14.64
N VAL A 230 -8.01 23.75 -14.37
CA VAL A 230 -8.72 23.98 -13.09
C VAL A 230 -9.96 23.08 -12.99
N GLU A 231 -10.72 22.89 -14.06
CA GLU A 231 -11.90 22.00 -14.12
C GLU A 231 -11.51 20.55 -13.78
N VAL A 232 -10.30 20.10 -14.16
CA VAL A 232 -9.78 18.76 -13.83
C VAL A 232 -8.94 18.76 -12.55
N LEU A 233 -9.14 19.77 -11.70
CA LEU A 233 -8.62 19.91 -10.33
C LEU A 233 -7.09 20.10 -10.23
N TYR A 234 -6.44 20.67 -11.24
CA TYR A 234 -5.07 21.18 -11.09
C TYR A 234 -5.09 22.58 -10.50
N GLU A 235 -4.16 22.84 -9.60
CA GLU A 235 -4.01 24.14 -8.95
C GLU A 235 -2.93 24.98 -9.65
N ARG A 236 -3.21 26.28 -9.88
CA ARG A 236 -2.18 27.20 -10.38
C ARG A 236 -1.27 27.61 -9.23
N ASN A 237 0.03 27.38 -9.39
CA ASN A 237 1.02 27.89 -8.46
C ASN A 237 2.32 28.24 -9.23
N ASP A 238 2.54 29.53 -9.43
CA ASP A 238 3.69 30.02 -10.18
C ASP A 238 4.99 30.06 -9.34
N VAL A 239 4.89 29.86 -8.02
CA VAL A 239 6.01 29.87 -7.04
C VAL A 239 6.49 28.44 -6.74
N SER A 240 5.59 27.58 -6.23
CA SER A 240 5.91 26.20 -5.88
C SER A 240 5.35 25.25 -6.94
N PHE A 241 6.24 24.62 -7.70
CA PHE A 241 5.87 23.68 -8.76
C PHE A 241 5.93 22.24 -8.23
N GLU A 242 4.77 21.71 -7.93
CA GLU A 242 4.56 20.40 -7.31
C GLU A 242 3.60 19.55 -8.14
N ARG A 243 3.46 18.27 -7.81
CA ARG A 243 2.49 17.38 -8.47
C ARG A 243 1.06 17.88 -8.29
N GLY A 244 0.25 17.79 -9.35
CA GLY A 244 -1.12 18.30 -9.35
C GLY A 244 -1.20 19.83 -9.53
N LYS A 245 -0.10 20.49 -9.83
CA LYS A 245 -0.05 21.93 -10.06
C LYS A 245 0.44 22.27 -11.46
N PHE A 246 0.03 23.45 -11.92
CA PHE A 246 0.57 24.06 -13.13
C PHE A 246 1.06 25.47 -12.87
N ARG A 247 1.99 25.94 -13.67
CA ARG A 247 2.49 27.32 -13.65
C ARG A 247 2.57 27.90 -15.05
N VAL A 248 2.53 29.21 -15.14
CA VAL A 248 2.57 29.93 -16.41
C VAL A 248 3.72 30.92 -16.38
N ARG A 249 4.59 30.85 -17.37
CA ARG A 249 5.73 31.78 -17.56
C ARG A 249 5.79 32.27 -18.99
N GLY A 250 5.28 33.49 -19.24
CA GLY A 250 5.13 34.02 -20.58
C GLY A 250 4.17 33.17 -21.42
N ASP A 251 4.65 32.68 -22.55
CA ASP A 251 3.88 31.84 -23.48
C ASP A 251 4.07 30.32 -23.20
N SER A 252 4.72 29.96 -22.08
CA SER A 252 4.95 28.60 -21.69
C SER A 252 4.08 28.22 -20.48
N ILE A 253 3.36 27.11 -20.59
CA ILE A 253 2.60 26.49 -19.51
C ILE A 253 3.31 25.21 -19.10
N GLU A 254 3.64 25.07 -17.84
CA GLU A 254 4.21 23.85 -17.30
C GLU A 254 3.20 23.22 -16.34
N LEU A 255 2.88 21.93 -16.56
CA LEU A 255 1.92 21.15 -15.78
C LEU A 255 2.61 19.88 -15.27
N TRP A 256 2.58 19.67 -13.97
CA TRP A 256 3.06 18.43 -13.36
C TRP A 256 1.88 17.50 -13.02
N PRO A 257 1.64 16.44 -13.82
CA PRO A 257 0.53 15.55 -13.57
C PRO A 257 0.63 14.89 -12.20
N SER A 258 -0.51 14.68 -11.55
CA SER A 258 -0.57 14.00 -10.25
C SER A 258 -0.15 12.53 -10.32
N TYR A 259 -0.21 11.91 -11.51
CA TYR A 259 0.05 10.49 -11.77
C TYR A 259 1.45 10.20 -12.35
N GLU A 260 2.28 11.25 -12.64
CA GLU A 260 3.59 11.09 -13.28
C GLU A 260 4.73 11.67 -12.45
N GLU A 261 5.96 11.19 -12.70
CA GLU A 261 7.19 11.73 -12.09
C GLU A 261 7.81 12.88 -12.91
N TYR A 262 7.33 13.11 -14.12
CA TYR A 262 7.76 14.17 -15.02
C TYR A 262 6.67 15.22 -15.21
N ALA A 263 7.03 16.37 -15.76
CA ALA A 263 6.07 17.40 -16.10
C ALA A 263 5.97 17.61 -17.63
N TYR A 264 4.87 18.21 -18.06
CA TYR A 264 4.67 18.67 -19.42
C TYR A 264 4.98 20.15 -19.50
N ARG A 265 5.68 20.57 -20.56
CA ARG A 265 5.81 21.95 -20.97
C ARG A 265 5.09 22.12 -22.29
N ILE A 266 4.14 23.05 -22.34
CA ILE A 266 3.32 23.40 -23.50
C ILE A 266 3.72 24.80 -23.87
N GLU A 267 4.37 24.97 -25.03
CA GLU A 267 4.82 26.22 -25.55
C GLU A 267 3.82 26.73 -26.59
N MET A 268 3.36 27.96 -26.42
CA MET A 268 2.32 28.56 -27.26
C MET A 268 2.89 29.73 -28.05
N TRP A 269 2.43 29.88 -29.32
CA TRP A 269 2.65 31.06 -30.13
C TRP A 269 1.28 31.72 -30.40
N GLY A 270 0.97 32.75 -29.62
CA GLY A 270 -0.39 33.29 -29.58
C GLY A 270 -1.40 32.27 -29.09
N ASP A 271 -2.38 31.93 -29.94
CA ASP A 271 -3.41 30.90 -29.65
C ASP A 271 -3.09 29.51 -30.26
N GLU A 272 -1.86 29.31 -30.76
CA GLU A 272 -1.45 28.00 -31.33
C GLU A 272 -0.43 27.30 -30.45
N ILE A 273 -0.60 26.00 -30.24
CA ILE A 273 0.35 25.13 -29.49
C ILE A 273 1.51 24.80 -30.43
N GLU A 274 2.67 25.43 -30.22
CA GLU A 274 3.85 25.23 -31.05
C GLU A 274 4.58 23.93 -30.71
N GLN A 275 4.78 23.68 -29.42
CA GLN A 275 5.53 22.50 -28.94
C GLN A 275 4.98 21.94 -27.62
N ILE A 276 5.03 20.62 -27.50
CA ILE A 276 4.74 19.90 -26.25
C ILE A 276 5.98 19.10 -25.88
N SER A 277 6.48 19.25 -24.66
CA SER A 277 7.69 18.57 -24.19
C SER A 277 7.48 17.90 -22.84
N ILE A 278 8.11 16.74 -22.64
CA ILE A 278 8.30 16.16 -21.32
C ILE A 278 9.55 16.77 -20.71
N ILE A 279 9.45 17.26 -19.48
CA ILE A 279 10.55 17.90 -18.76
C ILE A 279 10.76 17.25 -17.38
N LYS A 280 11.98 17.34 -16.85
CA LYS A 280 12.26 17.06 -15.45
C LYS A 280 11.74 18.22 -14.59
N PRO A 281 10.85 18.01 -13.62
CA PRO A 281 10.19 19.10 -12.90
C PRO A 281 11.15 20.04 -12.15
N ILE A 282 12.25 19.50 -11.60
CA ILE A 282 13.22 20.23 -10.79
C ILE A 282 14.20 21.02 -11.67
N SER A 283 14.81 20.37 -12.68
CA SER A 283 15.84 21.02 -13.52
C SER A 283 15.25 21.79 -14.70
N GLY A 284 14.01 21.50 -15.11
CA GLY A 284 13.38 22.03 -16.32
C GLY A 284 13.98 21.48 -17.62
N GLU A 285 14.88 20.49 -17.53
CA GLU A 285 15.52 19.86 -18.69
C GLU A 285 14.49 19.08 -19.52
N THR A 286 14.49 19.32 -20.85
CA THR A 286 13.61 18.59 -21.76
C THR A 286 14.14 17.17 -21.97
N ILE A 287 13.27 16.19 -21.71
CA ILE A 287 13.56 14.76 -21.92
C ILE A 287 13.26 14.39 -23.38
N ARG A 288 12.09 14.77 -23.88
CA ARG A 288 11.65 14.57 -25.27
C ARG A 288 10.47 15.48 -25.63
N THR A 289 10.22 15.62 -26.93
CA THR A 289 9.03 16.30 -27.47
C THR A 289 7.94 15.27 -27.81
N LEU A 290 6.68 15.75 -27.80
CA LEU A 290 5.48 14.99 -28.12
C LEU A 290 4.64 15.70 -29.18
N ASP A 291 3.89 14.94 -29.97
CA ASP A 291 2.90 15.52 -30.90
C ASP A 291 1.54 15.73 -30.20
N HIS A 292 1.24 14.98 -29.16
CA HIS A 292 0.03 15.12 -28.36
C HIS A 292 0.22 14.58 -26.94
N VAL A 293 -0.63 15.04 -26.03
CA VAL A 293 -0.72 14.54 -24.65
C VAL A 293 -2.16 14.55 -24.17
N TYR A 294 -2.50 13.61 -23.29
CA TYR A 294 -3.78 13.56 -22.59
C TYR A 294 -3.53 13.85 -21.12
N VAL A 295 -4.14 14.92 -20.61
CA VAL A 295 -4.07 15.27 -19.19
C VAL A 295 -5.29 14.70 -18.50
N TYR A 296 -5.03 13.77 -17.56
CA TYR A 296 -6.09 13.14 -16.73
C TYR A 296 -6.34 13.98 -15.48
N PRO A 297 -7.53 13.86 -14.86
CA PRO A 297 -7.86 14.58 -13.64
C PRO A 297 -6.85 14.39 -12.52
N ALA A 298 -6.59 15.44 -11.75
CA ALA A 298 -5.63 15.43 -10.66
C ALA A 298 -6.09 14.61 -9.45
N ARG A 299 -7.38 14.27 -9.37
CA ARG A 299 -8.00 13.48 -8.27
C ARG A 299 -9.02 12.50 -8.84
N HIS A 300 -9.33 11.43 -8.11
CA HIS A 300 -10.32 10.42 -8.54
C HIS A 300 -11.77 10.93 -8.50
N PHE A 301 -12.13 11.67 -7.44
CA PHE A 301 -13.46 12.30 -7.32
C PHE A 301 -13.47 13.63 -8.06
N VAL A 302 -13.76 13.58 -9.34
CA VAL A 302 -13.89 14.74 -10.20
C VAL A 302 -15.26 14.69 -10.86
N MET A 303 -15.90 15.85 -11.00
CA MET A 303 -17.26 15.94 -11.55
C MET A 303 -17.45 17.23 -12.33
N PRO A 304 -18.27 17.20 -13.40
CA PRO A 304 -18.74 18.37 -14.09
C PRO A 304 -19.52 19.32 -13.14
N GLU A 305 -19.40 20.63 -13.35
CA GLU A 305 -20.00 21.66 -12.48
C GLU A 305 -21.52 21.57 -12.40
N ASP A 306 -22.19 21.23 -13.50
CA ASP A 306 -23.64 21.06 -13.55
C ASP A 306 -24.12 19.93 -12.61
N ARG A 307 -23.36 18.86 -12.44
CA ARG A 307 -23.66 17.80 -11.48
C ARG A 307 -23.48 18.22 -10.05
N ILE A 308 -22.48 19.05 -9.75
CA ILE A 308 -22.28 19.59 -8.40
C ILE A 308 -23.54 20.37 -7.99
N GLN A 309 -24.08 21.23 -8.87
CA GLN A 309 -25.29 22.02 -8.58
C GLN A 309 -26.52 21.13 -8.32
N GLN A 310 -26.67 20.05 -9.11
CA GLN A 310 -27.75 19.07 -8.88
C GLN A 310 -27.58 18.35 -7.53
N ALA A 311 -26.36 17.93 -7.21
CA ALA A 311 -26.05 17.26 -5.94
C ALA A 311 -26.32 18.15 -4.74
N LEU A 312 -25.94 19.43 -4.79
CA LEU A 312 -26.21 20.41 -3.73
C LEU A 312 -27.70 20.53 -3.43
N LYS A 313 -28.56 20.47 -4.45
CA LYS A 313 -30.02 20.45 -4.28
C LYS A 313 -30.49 19.19 -3.56
N VAL A 314 -30.06 18.02 -4.03
CA VAL A 314 -30.42 16.72 -3.44
C VAL A 314 -29.96 16.64 -1.97
N ILE A 315 -28.75 17.11 -1.66
CA ILE A 315 -28.23 17.11 -0.30
C ILE A 315 -29.06 18.03 0.61
N ARG A 316 -29.49 19.21 0.14
CA ARG A 316 -30.37 20.13 0.90
C ARG A 316 -31.72 19.49 1.18
N GLU A 317 -32.32 18.81 0.22
CA GLU A 317 -33.59 18.11 0.37
C GLU A 317 -33.47 16.95 1.36
N GLU A 318 -32.41 16.14 1.28
CA GLU A 318 -32.14 15.05 2.22
C GLU A 318 -31.90 15.58 3.64
N LEU A 319 -31.14 16.68 3.79
CA LEU A 319 -30.94 17.34 5.06
C LEU A 319 -32.27 17.77 5.68
N ALA A 320 -33.15 18.44 4.91
CA ALA A 320 -34.44 18.89 5.41
C ALA A 320 -35.29 17.75 5.96
N GLN A 321 -35.38 16.64 5.20
CA GLN A 321 -36.09 15.42 5.60
C GLN A 321 -35.52 14.80 6.88
N GLN A 322 -34.19 14.73 6.98
CA GLN A 322 -33.54 14.12 8.15
C GLN A 322 -33.69 15.01 9.41
N LEU A 323 -33.69 16.33 9.26
CA LEU A 323 -33.92 17.26 10.37
C LEU A 323 -35.33 17.13 10.90
N GLU A 324 -36.35 17.06 10.03
CA GLU A 324 -37.75 16.83 10.43
C GLU A 324 -37.91 15.50 11.17
N LEU A 325 -37.26 14.43 10.67
CA LEU A 325 -37.26 13.13 11.35
C LEU A 325 -36.64 13.20 12.74
N PHE A 326 -35.48 13.83 12.91
CA PHE A 326 -34.84 13.96 14.23
C PHE A 326 -35.67 14.84 15.19
N GLN A 327 -36.28 15.93 14.70
CA GLN A 327 -37.15 16.79 15.51
C GLN A 327 -38.40 16.03 15.96
N SER A 328 -39.03 15.24 15.09
CA SER A 328 -40.21 14.43 15.45
C SER A 328 -39.88 13.34 16.49
N GLN A 329 -38.62 12.86 16.52
CA GLN A 329 -38.11 11.91 17.52
C GLN A 329 -37.59 12.57 18.80
N GLY A 330 -37.62 13.91 18.91
CA GLY A 330 -37.05 14.63 20.04
C GLY A 330 -35.53 14.69 20.10
N LYS A 331 -34.83 14.30 19.04
CA LYS A 331 -33.37 14.29 18.92
C LYS A 331 -32.84 15.66 18.44
N LEU A 332 -33.00 16.68 19.32
CA LEU A 332 -32.67 18.06 18.94
C LEU A 332 -31.18 18.32 18.80
N LEU A 333 -30.33 17.64 19.59
CA LEU A 333 -28.88 17.77 19.53
C LEU A 333 -28.34 17.18 18.22
N GLU A 334 -28.82 16.00 17.83
CA GLU A 334 -28.49 15.35 16.59
C GLU A 334 -28.90 16.18 15.37
N ALA A 335 -30.10 16.79 15.43
CA ALA A 335 -30.57 17.68 14.38
C ALA A 335 -29.67 18.92 14.24
N GLN A 336 -29.29 19.55 15.35
CA GLN A 336 -28.42 20.73 15.35
C GLN A 336 -27.01 20.38 14.78
N ARG A 337 -26.44 19.27 15.24
CA ARG A 337 -25.11 18.77 14.80
C ARG A 337 -25.10 18.50 13.29
N LEU A 338 -26.10 17.77 12.81
CA LEU A 338 -26.23 17.46 11.38
C LEU A 338 -26.40 18.72 10.53
N ALA A 339 -27.26 19.66 10.99
CA ALA A 339 -27.51 20.91 10.26
C ALA A 339 -26.24 21.76 10.14
N ALA A 340 -25.47 21.91 11.23
CA ALA A 340 -24.26 22.74 11.25
C ALA A 340 -23.21 22.15 10.29
N ARG A 341 -22.93 20.86 10.39
CA ARG A 341 -21.93 20.18 9.55
C ARG A 341 -22.32 20.20 8.08
N THR A 342 -23.54 19.78 7.76
CA THR A 342 -23.94 19.64 6.35
C THR A 342 -24.02 21.00 5.65
N ARG A 343 -24.45 22.07 6.33
CA ARG A 343 -24.47 23.43 5.75
C ARG A 343 -23.06 23.92 5.44
N PHE A 344 -22.13 23.72 6.36
CA PHE A 344 -20.71 24.04 6.11
C PHE A 344 -20.15 23.28 4.90
N ASP A 345 -20.40 21.96 4.82
CA ASP A 345 -19.94 21.13 3.70
C ASP A 345 -20.58 21.60 2.35
N LEU A 346 -21.86 22.03 2.37
CA LEU A 346 -22.56 22.58 1.21
C LEU A 346 -21.96 23.90 0.73
N GLU A 347 -21.59 24.80 1.64
CA GLU A 347 -20.92 26.07 1.33
C GLU A 347 -19.56 25.80 0.70
N MET A 348 -18.75 24.93 1.29
CA MET A 348 -17.46 24.54 0.73
C MET A 348 -17.56 23.93 -0.68
N MET A 349 -18.52 23.04 -0.89
CA MET A 349 -18.74 22.45 -2.22
C MET A 349 -19.22 23.48 -3.24
N ALA A 350 -20.02 24.48 -2.85
CA ALA A 350 -20.49 25.49 -3.75
C ALA A 350 -19.38 26.48 -4.18
N GLU A 351 -18.48 26.85 -3.26
CA GLU A 351 -17.44 27.87 -3.50
C GLU A 351 -16.15 27.26 -4.08
N VAL A 352 -15.76 26.08 -3.63
CA VAL A 352 -14.45 25.45 -3.94
C VAL A 352 -14.59 24.17 -4.78
N GLY A 353 -15.83 23.68 -4.96
CA GLY A 353 -16.09 22.41 -5.63
C GLY A 353 -15.72 21.16 -4.80
N HIS A 354 -15.26 21.33 -3.57
CA HIS A 354 -14.78 20.26 -2.72
C HIS A 354 -15.00 20.56 -1.22
N CYS A 355 -15.16 19.52 -0.39
CA CYS A 355 -15.15 19.66 1.07
C CYS A 355 -14.42 18.49 1.73
N PRO A 356 -13.90 18.62 2.98
CA PRO A 356 -13.35 17.52 3.75
C PRO A 356 -14.39 16.41 3.97
N GLY A 357 -14.11 15.19 3.52
CA GLY A 357 -15.05 14.08 3.59
C GLY A 357 -16.11 14.06 2.49
N ILE A 358 -15.82 14.67 1.34
CA ILE A 358 -16.71 14.70 0.15
C ILE A 358 -17.21 13.31 -0.26
N GLU A 359 -16.44 12.27 0.04
CA GLU A 359 -16.81 10.88 -0.20
C GLU A 359 -18.11 10.46 0.49
N ASN A 360 -18.51 11.12 1.59
CA ASN A 360 -19.79 10.86 2.27
C ASN A 360 -21.01 11.35 1.46
N TYR A 361 -20.78 12.18 0.46
CA TYR A 361 -21.78 12.66 -0.49
C TYR A 361 -21.68 11.98 -1.87
N SER A 362 -20.92 10.88 -1.98
CA SER A 362 -20.65 10.18 -3.26
C SER A 362 -21.93 9.78 -3.99
N ARG A 363 -23.00 9.36 -3.29
CA ARG A 363 -24.29 9.03 -3.90
C ARG A 363 -24.98 10.25 -4.54
N PRO A 364 -25.28 11.35 -3.84
CA PRO A 364 -25.85 12.55 -4.46
C PRO A 364 -25.00 13.06 -5.63
N LEU A 365 -23.69 13.06 -5.45
CA LEU A 365 -22.72 13.51 -6.44
C LEU A 365 -22.70 12.64 -7.71
N SER A 366 -22.82 11.33 -7.58
CA SER A 366 -22.91 10.41 -8.72
C SER A 366 -24.30 10.35 -9.38
N GLY A 367 -25.32 10.96 -8.74
CA GLY A 367 -26.71 10.89 -9.22
C GLY A 367 -27.35 9.50 -9.11
N LYS A 368 -26.73 8.58 -8.38
CA LYS A 368 -27.22 7.21 -8.21
C LYS A 368 -28.41 7.13 -7.22
N PRO A 369 -29.33 6.16 -7.42
CA PRO A 369 -30.40 5.93 -6.46
C PRO A 369 -29.87 5.36 -5.14
N PRO A 370 -30.66 5.49 -4.04
CA PRO A 370 -30.27 4.91 -2.75
C PRO A 370 -30.00 3.41 -2.83
N GLY A 371 -28.91 2.95 -2.17
CA GLY A 371 -28.51 1.55 -2.15
C GLY A 371 -27.78 1.05 -3.41
N ALA A 372 -27.59 1.90 -4.40
CA ALA A 372 -26.85 1.53 -5.61
C ALA A 372 -25.41 1.12 -5.32
N THR A 373 -24.88 0.26 -6.17
CA THR A 373 -23.49 -0.17 -6.08
C THR A 373 -22.55 1.00 -6.39
N PRO A 374 -21.53 1.26 -5.54
CA PRO A 374 -20.54 2.31 -5.80
C PRO A 374 -19.68 1.96 -7.01
N ASP A 375 -19.17 2.98 -7.69
CA ASP A 375 -18.12 2.82 -8.70
C ASP A 375 -16.78 2.61 -8.00
N THR A 376 -16.07 1.56 -8.38
CA THR A 376 -14.85 1.10 -7.76
C THR A 376 -13.75 0.92 -8.81
N LEU A 377 -12.58 0.45 -8.43
CA LEU A 377 -11.51 0.14 -9.37
C LEU A 377 -11.96 -0.85 -10.46
N TYR A 378 -12.86 -1.79 -10.13
CA TYR A 378 -13.37 -2.79 -11.07
C TYR A 378 -14.12 -2.18 -12.25
N ASP A 379 -14.74 -1.03 -12.05
CA ASP A 379 -15.52 -0.34 -13.07
C ASP A 379 -14.65 0.44 -14.08
N PHE A 380 -13.33 0.59 -13.78
CA PHE A 380 -12.33 1.13 -14.71
C PHE A 380 -11.74 0.07 -15.64
N PHE A 381 -11.83 -1.22 -15.27
CA PHE A 381 -11.37 -2.31 -16.12
C PHE A 381 -12.28 -2.53 -17.32
N PRO A 382 -11.74 -2.98 -18.46
CA PRO A 382 -12.57 -3.50 -19.56
C PRO A 382 -13.25 -4.80 -19.14
N GLU A 383 -14.32 -5.17 -19.84
CA GLU A 383 -15.18 -6.31 -19.45
C GLU A 383 -14.49 -7.67 -19.45
N ASP A 384 -13.40 -7.82 -20.19
CA ASP A 384 -12.68 -9.06 -20.41
C ASP A 384 -11.46 -9.24 -19.48
N PHE A 385 -11.29 -8.39 -18.46
CA PHE A 385 -10.18 -8.53 -17.52
C PHE A 385 -10.25 -9.82 -16.71
N ILE A 386 -9.10 -10.28 -16.24
CA ILE A 386 -8.98 -11.47 -15.41
C ILE A 386 -8.54 -11.08 -13.98
N THR A 387 -8.99 -11.87 -13.00
CA THR A 387 -8.64 -11.63 -11.60
C THR A 387 -7.85 -12.80 -11.04
N PHE A 388 -6.72 -12.51 -10.41
CA PHE A 388 -6.00 -13.44 -9.54
C PHE A 388 -6.18 -13.00 -8.10
N VAL A 389 -6.48 -13.91 -7.20
CA VAL A 389 -6.57 -13.65 -5.77
C VAL A 389 -5.46 -14.40 -5.07
N ASP A 390 -4.41 -13.68 -4.71
CA ASP A 390 -3.27 -14.25 -4.02
C ASP A 390 -3.58 -14.47 -2.52
N GLU A 391 -3.05 -15.56 -1.97
CA GLU A 391 -3.37 -16.06 -0.63
C GLU A 391 -4.90 -16.01 -0.37
N SER A 392 -5.67 -16.60 -1.30
CA SER A 392 -7.14 -16.47 -1.38
C SER A 392 -7.84 -16.89 -0.09
N HIS A 393 -7.34 -17.91 0.62
CA HIS A 393 -7.84 -18.36 1.91
C HIS A 393 -7.87 -17.28 3.01
N VAL A 394 -7.09 -16.18 2.84
CA VAL A 394 -7.11 -14.99 3.71
C VAL A 394 -7.82 -13.83 3.02
N THR A 395 -7.56 -13.62 1.74
CA THR A 395 -8.06 -12.47 0.98
C THR A 395 -9.58 -12.50 0.85
N ILE A 396 -10.17 -13.66 0.56
CA ILE A 396 -11.63 -13.81 0.39
C ILE A 396 -12.41 -13.52 1.69
N PRO A 397 -12.06 -14.09 2.85
CA PRO A 397 -12.70 -13.73 4.12
C PRO A 397 -12.59 -12.23 4.43
N GLN A 398 -11.47 -11.59 4.08
CA GLN A 398 -11.28 -10.15 4.28
C GLN A 398 -12.24 -9.33 3.39
N VAL A 399 -12.34 -9.63 2.09
CA VAL A 399 -13.30 -8.97 1.18
C VAL A 399 -14.73 -9.11 1.71
N ARG A 400 -15.10 -10.30 2.19
CA ARG A 400 -16.44 -10.59 2.75
C ARG A 400 -16.76 -9.77 4.00
N ALA A 401 -15.78 -9.55 4.88
CA ALA A 401 -15.97 -8.86 6.15
C ALA A 401 -16.07 -7.33 6.03
N MET A 402 -15.51 -6.73 4.97
CA MET A 402 -15.35 -5.27 4.86
C MET A 402 -16.68 -4.51 4.90
N TYR A 403 -17.69 -4.98 4.18
CA TYR A 403 -19.00 -4.30 4.12
C TYR A 403 -19.67 -4.19 5.49
N SER A 404 -19.72 -5.28 6.24
CA SER A 404 -20.44 -5.32 7.53
C SER A 404 -19.81 -4.40 8.57
N GLY A 405 -18.46 -4.34 8.61
CA GLY A 405 -17.73 -3.46 9.53
C GLY A 405 -17.95 -1.98 9.22
N ASP A 406 -17.86 -1.58 7.94
CA ASP A 406 -18.10 -0.20 7.52
C ASP A 406 -19.56 0.22 7.76
N ARG A 407 -20.52 -0.65 7.43
CA ARG A 407 -21.95 -0.41 7.58
C ARG A 407 -22.34 -0.13 9.04
N SER A 408 -21.94 -0.97 9.99
CA SER A 408 -22.25 -0.81 11.42
C SER A 408 -21.72 0.51 11.98
N ARG A 409 -20.49 0.88 11.63
CA ARG A 409 -19.88 2.15 12.03
C ARG A 409 -20.68 3.35 11.51
N LYS A 410 -21.05 3.36 10.23
CA LYS A 410 -21.77 4.45 9.58
C LYS A 410 -23.22 4.57 10.05
N GLU A 411 -23.90 3.45 10.34
CA GLU A 411 -25.23 3.48 10.92
C GLU A 411 -25.26 4.22 12.27
N THR A 412 -24.22 4.00 13.08
CA THR A 412 -24.05 4.74 14.34
C THR A 412 -23.87 6.24 14.10
N LEU A 413 -23.03 6.63 13.15
CA LEU A 413 -22.81 8.05 12.80
C LEU A 413 -24.09 8.73 12.27
N VAL A 414 -24.82 8.07 11.40
CA VAL A 414 -26.10 8.58 10.85
C VAL A 414 -27.16 8.68 11.93
N GLY A 415 -27.32 7.65 12.77
CA GLY A 415 -28.32 7.61 13.85
C GLY A 415 -28.14 8.67 14.93
N HIS A 416 -26.90 9.23 15.07
CA HIS A 416 -26.54 10.26 16.03
C HIS A 416 -26.24 11.63 15.39
N GLY A 417 -26.62 11.84 14.13
CA GLY A 417 -26.58 13.15 13.47
C GLY A 417 -25.19 13.64 13.06
N PHE A 418 -24.21 12.75 12.91
CA PHE A 418 -22.89 13.12 12.39
C PHE A 418 -22.83 13.11 10.86
N ARG A 419 -23.65 12.27 10.21
CA ARG A 419 -23.70 12.13 8.75
C ARG A 419 -25.14 11.98 8.25
N LEU A 420 -25.36 12.37 6.98
CA LEU A 420 -26.62 12.11 6.28
C LEU A 420 -26.80 10.62 5.97
N PRO A 421 -28.04 10.13 5.77
CA PRO A 421 -28.31 8.75 5.35
C PRO A 421 -27.57 8.34 4.08
N SER A 422 -27.36 9.26 3.13
CA SER A 422 -26.59 9.00 1.90
C SER A 422 -25.14 8.58 2.13
N ALA A 423 -24.56 8.92 3.28
CA ALA A 423 -23.21 8.45 3.65
C ALA A 423 -23.11 6.92 3.79
N LEU A 424 -24.26 6.23 3.99
CA LEU A 424 -24.30 4.76 4.01
C LEU A 424 -24.01 4.13 2.63
N ASP A 425 -24.17 4.90 1.56
CA ASP A 425 -23.91 4.43 0.18
C ASP A 425 -22.45 4.66 -0.26
N ASN A 426 -21.68 5.46 0.50
CA ASN A 426 -20.21 5.46 0.42
C ASN A 426 -19.66 4.23 1.16
N ARG A 427 -19.63 3.10 0.52
CA ARG A 427 -19.35 1.80 1.12
C ARG A 427 -18.46 0.94 0.23
N PRO A 428 -17.78 -0.07 0.78
CA PRO A 428 -17.18 -1.09 -0.05
C PRO A 428 -18.26 -1.93 -0.77
N LEU A 429 -17.87 -2.64 -1.81
CA LEU A 429 -18.72 -3.62 -2.45
C LEU A 429 -19.18 -4.65 -1.42
N LYS A 430 -20.44 -5.09 -1.55
CA LYS A 430 -20.89 -6.32 -0.92
C LYS A 430 -20.18 -7.50 -1.59
N PHE A 431 -20.08 -8.63 -0.91
CA PHE A 431 -19.39 -9.79 -1.44
C PHE A 431 -20.01 -10.27 -2.76
N GLU A 432 -21.35 -10.31 -2.85
CA GLU A 432 -22.08 -10.71 -4.04
C GLU A 432 -21.87 -9.72 -5.21
N GLU A 433 -21.76 -8.42 -4.91
CA GLU A 433 -21.44 -7.38 -5.91
C GLU A 433 -20.00 -7.53 -6.44
N TRP A 434 -19.08 -7.91 -5.57
CA TRP A 434 -17.71 -8.21 -5.95
C TRP A 434 -17.63 -9.47 -6.83
N GLU A 435 -18.34 -10.54 -6.48
CA GLU A 435 -18.43 -11.76 -7.31
C GLU A 435 -18.97 -11.50 -8.71
N GLN A 436 -19.96 -10.63 -8.84
CA GLN A 436 -20.53 -10.26 -10.15
C GLN A 436 -19.54 -9.51 -11.04
N ARG A 437 -18.62 -8.74 -10.46
CA ARG A 437 -17.60 -8.00 -11.19
C ARG A 437 -16.40 -8.85 -11.58
N THR A 438 -16.09 -9.89 -10.82
CA THR A 438 -14.99 -10.82 -11.08
C THR A 438 -15.46 -12.01 -11.91
N LYS A 439 -15.73 -11.77 -13.21
CA LYS A 439 -16.31 -12.76 -14.12
C LYS A 439 -15.45 -14.02 -14.28
N GLN A 440 -14.13 -13.86 -14.33
CA GLN A 440 -13.16 -14.95 -14.41
C GLN A 440 -12.08 -14.75 -13.34
N ILE A 441 -11.95 -15.73 -12.46
CA ILE A 441 -11.10 -15.64 -11.28
C ILE A 441 -10.19 -16.88 -11.13
N CYS A 442 -8.93 -16.65 -10.76
CA CYS A 442 -8.02 -17.70 -10.31
C CYS A 442 -7.65 -17.46 -8.85
N PHE A 443 -8.04 -18.37 -7.99
CA PHE A 443 -7.62 -18.41 -6.59
C PHE A 443 -6.24 -19.03 -6.48
N VAL A 444 -5.32 -18.31 -5.87
CA VAL A 444 -3.92 -18.74 -5.71
C VAL A 444 -3.64 -18.94 -4.23
N SER A 445 -3.34 -20.16 -3.81
CA SER A 445 -3.08 -20.49 -2.41
C SER A 445 -2.29 -21.78 -2.26
N ALA A 446 -1.53 -21.89 -1.16
CA ALA A 446 -0.95 -23.17 -0.72
C ALA A 446 -1.95 -24.04 0.05
N THR A 447 -3.03 -23.42 0.52
CA THR A 447 -4.07 -24.01 1.37
C THR A 447 -5.43 -23.40 1.01
N PRO A 448 -6.02 -23.73 -0.18
CA PRO A 448 -7.34 -23.25 -0.56
C PRO A 448 -8.39 -23.58 0.50
N ALA A 449 -9.35 -22.69 0.74
CA ALA A 449 -10.44 -22.90 1.68
C ALA A 449 -11.70 -23.49 0.98
N ASP A 450 -12.72 -23.81 1.77
CA ASP A 450 -13.94 -24.43 1.27
C ASP A 450 -14.64 -23.63 0.18
N TYR A 451 -14.61 -22.30 0.27
CA TYR A 451 -15.23 -21.43 -0.72
C TYR A 451 -14.61 -21.61 -2.11
N GLU A 452 -13.29 -21.59 -2.20
CA GLU A 452 -12.56 -21.75 -3.47
C GLU A 452 -12.81 -23.14 -4.07
N LEU A 453 -12.74 -24.18 -3.22
CA LEU A 453 -12.98 -25.55 -3.62
C LEU A 453 -14.45 -25.80 -4.07
N GLN A 454 -15.43 -25.19 -3.38
CA GLN A 454 -16.82 -25.25 -3.79
C GLN A 454 -17.05 -24.58 -5.15
N ARG A 455 -16.40 -23.42 -5.39
CA ARG A 455 -16.50 -22.68 -6.67
C ARG A 455 -15.95 -23.48 -7.86
N THR A 456 -14.96 -24.33 -7.63
CA THR A 456 -14.33 -25.18 -8.68
C THR A 456 -14.75 -26.63 -8.60
N GLN A 457 -15.75 -26.99 -7.78
CA GLN A 457 -16.23 -28.35 -7.60
C GLN A 457 -15.12 -29.34 -7.19
N GLY A 458 -14.11 -28.83 -6.45
CA GLY A 458 -12.94 -29.59 -6.01
C GLY A 458 -11.83 -29.69 -7.04
N GLU A 459 -11.99 -29.14 -8.26
CA GLU A 459 -10.91 -29.12 -9.26
C GLU A 459 -9.83 -28.11 -8.87
N VAL A 460 -8.59 -28.58 -8.85
CA VAL A 460 -7.43 -27.75 -8.56
C VAL A 460 -6.30 -28.01 -9.58
N VAL A 461 -5.55 -26.99 -9.89
CA VAL A 461 -4.29 -27.10 -10.63
C VAL A 461 -3.16 -27.12 -9.60
N GLU A 462 -2.50 -28.28 -9.45
CA GLU A 462 -1.42 -28.43 -8.47
C GLU A 462 -0.08 -27.87 -9.01
N GLN A 463 0.66 -27.20 -8.14
CA GLN A 463 2.03 -26.74 -8.39
C GLN A 463 2.87 -26.96 -7.13
N ILE A 464 3.39 -28.16 -6.96
CA ILE A 464 4.11 -28.63 -5.77
C ILE A 464 5.62 -28.56 -5.96
N ILE A 465 6.10 -28.88 -7.15
CA ILE A 465 7.53 -29.00 -7.45
C ILE A 465 8.17 -27.59 -7.49
N ARG A 466 9.23 -27.44 -6.67
CA ARG A 466 10.11 -26.26 -6.70
C ARG A 466 11.24 -26.49 -7.71
N PRO A 467 11.40 -25.64 -8.72
CA PRO A 467 12.49 -25.75 -9.68
C PRO A 467 13.89 -25.75 -9.05
N THR A 468 14.04 -25.14 -7.87
CA THR A 468 15.29 -25.10 -7.09
C THR A 468 15.65 -26.42 -6.42
N GLY A 469 14.79 -27.42 -6.48
CA GLY A 469 14.96 -28.72 -5.82
C GLY A 469 14.75 -28.70 -4.30
N LEU A 470 14.41 -27.56 -3.69
CA LEU A 470 14.24 -27.43 -2.24
C LEU A 470 13.10 -28.31 -1.75
N LEU A 471 13.39 -29.13 -0.75
CA LEU A 471 12.42 -30.00 -0.08
C LEU A 471 11.61 -29.23 0.95
N ASP A 472 10.39 -29.70 1.22
CA ASP A 472 9.69 -29.28 2.43
C ASP A 472 10.49 -29.69 3.68
N PRO A 473 10.41 -28.89 4.79
CA PRO A 473 11.26 -29.15 5.95
C PRO A 473 10.94 -30.48 6.63
N VAL A 474 11.94 -31.05 7.30
CA VAL A 474 11.71 -32.19 8.20
C VAL A 474 10.96 -31.69 9.42
N ILE A 475 9.86 -32.36 9.78
CA ILE A 475 9.07 -32.06 10.96
C ILE A 475 9.42 -33.03 12.10
N GLU A 476 9.71 -32.47 13.27
CA GLU A 476 9.95 -33.21 14.49
C GLU A 476 8.91 -32.79 15.54
N VAL A 477 8.28 -33.78 16.20
CA VAL A 477 7.34 -33.54 17.29
C VAL A 477 8.03 -33.86 18.59
N LEU A 478 8.14 -32.88 19.49
CA LEU A 478 8.78 -33.01 20.79
C LEU A 478 7.81 -32.63 21.92
N SER A 479 8.04 -33.17 23.13
CA SER A 479 7.20 -32.82 24.29
C SER A 479 7.23 -31.31 24.58
N ALA A 480 6.08 -30.74 24.93
CA ALA A 480 5.97 -29.36 25.38
C ALA A 480 6.70 -29.12 26.73
N ARG A 481 6.98 -30.18 27.49
CA ARG A 481 7.75 -30.07 28.73
C ARG A 481 9.22 -29.78 28.44
N GLY A 482 9.71 -28.65 28.95
CA GLY A 482 11.09 -28.21 28.71
C GLY A 482 11.33 -27.58 27.32
N GLN A 483 10.27 -27.28 26.58
CA GLN A 483 10.34 -26.68 25.21
C GLN A 483 11.24 -25.47 25.16
N VAL A 484 11.19 -24.56 26.14
CA VAL A 484 11.98 -23.32 26.15
C VAL A 484 13.48 -23.59 26.25
N LYS A 485 13.88 -24.56 27.10
CA LYS A 485 15.29 -24.92 27.29
C LYS A 485 15.84 -25.58 26.02
N HIS A 486 15.15 -26.56 25.48
CA HIS A 486 15.54 -27.22 24.24
C HIS A 486 15.62 -26.25 23.07
N LEU A 487 14.64 -25.34 22.97
CA LEU A 487 14.63 -24.30 21.93
C LEU A 487 15.83 -23.35 22.05
N LEU A 488 16.22 -22.98 23.27
CA LEU A 488 17.42 -22.16 23.52
C LEU A 488 18.68 -22.82 22.97
N ASP A 489 18.86 -24.12 23.18
CA ASP A 489 20.00 -24.88 22.68
C ASP A 489 19.97 -24.95 21.13
N GLU A 490 18.82 -25.18 20.52
CA GLU A 490 18.64 -25.17 19.06
C GLU A 490 18.90 -23.77 18.44
N ILE A 491 18.46 -22.69 19.11
CA ILE A 491 18.77 -21.30 18.63
C ILE A 491 20.27 -21.04 18.62
N ARG A 492 20.98 -21.42 19.70
CA ARG A 492 22.44 -21.25 19.79
C ARG A 492 23.18 -22.03 18.71
N ALA A 493 22.79 -23.29 18.50
CA ALA A 493 23.38 -24.13 17.46
C ALA A 493 23.15 -23.58 16.04
N ARG A 494 22.06 -22.86 15.78
CA ARG A 494 21.79 -22.19 14.49
C ARG A 494 22.53 -20.87 14.36
N ALA A 495 22.57 -20.07 15.42
CA ALA A 495 23.32 -18.82 15.46
C ALA A 495 24.82 -19.03 15.16
N GLU A 496 25.43 -20.12 15.68
CA GLU A 496 26.82 -20.50 15.37
C GLU A 496 27.07 -20.79 13.86
N ARG A 497 26.01 -21.14 13.11
CA ARG A 497 26.06 -21.41 11.66
C ARG A 497 25.62 -20.22 10.83
N ASP A 498 25.39 -19.06 11.44
CA ASP A 498 24.83 -17.87 10.80
C ASP A 498 23.43 -18.10 10.18
N GLU A 499 22.65 -19.02 10.75
CA GLU A 499 21.28 -19.33 10.37
C GLU A 499 20.29 -18.61 11.28
N ARG A 500 19.05 -18.40 10.81
CA ARG A 500 18.01 -17.67 11.56
C ARG A 500 16.90 -18.61 12.02
N VAL A 501 16.27 -18.24 13.13
CA VAL A 501 15.21 -19.03 13.78
C VAL A 501 13.94 -18.19 13.91
N LEU A 502 12.80 -18.80 13.55
CA LEU A 502 11.47 -18.25 13.82
C LEU A 502 10.78 -19.06 14.90
N VAL A 503 10.20 -18.37 15.87
CA VAL A 503 9.46 -19.00 16.99
C VAL A 503 8.04 -18.46 17.02
N THR A 504 7.05 -19.36 17.04
CA THR A 504 5.65 -18.95 17.16
C THR A 504 5.11 -19.21 18.55
N ALA A 505 4.62 -18.16 19.21
CA ALA A 505 3.94 -18.18 20.50
C ALA A 505 2.42 -18.03 20.33
N LEU A 506 1.64 -18.35 21.38
CA LEU A 506 0.18 -18.21 21.35
C LEU A 506 -0.34 -16.83 21.70
N THR A 507 0.42 -16.06 22.49
CA THR A 507 0.01 -14.72 22.95
C THR A 507 1.12 -13.70 22.78
N LYS A 508 0.76 -12.42 22.66
CA LYS A 508 1.70 -11.30 22.57
C LYS A 508 2.64 -11.28 23.78
N ARG A 509 2.07 -11.34 24.98
CA ARG A 509 2.83 -11.35 26.23
C ARG A 509 3.84 -12.49 26.30
N LEU A 510 3.45 -13.71 25.88
CA LEU A 510 4.38 -14.84 25.84
C LEU A 510 5.52 -14.60 24.83
N ALA A 511 5.25 -13.94 23.72
CA ALA A 511 6.29 -13.62 22.74
C ALA A 511 7.31 -12.60 23.31
N GLU A 512 6.84 -11.59 24.02
CA GLU A 512 7.68 -10.59 24.70
C GLU A 512 8.50 -11.22 25.83
N ASP A 513 7.84 -11.99 26.71
CA ASP A 513 8.49 -12.67 27.84
C ASP A 513 9.58 -13.64 27.34
N LEU A 514 9.31 -14.40 26.26
CA LEU A 514 10.29 -15.31 25.67
C LEU A 514 11.46 -14.58 25.03
N ALA A 515 11.21 -13.49 24.30
CA ALA A 515 12.30 -12.71 23.71
C ALA A 515 13.19 -12.10 24.78
N THR A 516 12.61 -11.57 25.85
CA THR A 516 13.35 -11.07 27.03
C THR A 516 14.16 -12.16 27.67
N PHE A 517 13.58 -13.33 27.92
CA PHE A 517 14.29 -14.48 28.48
C PHE A 517 15.49 -14.90 27.61
N PHE A 518 15.31 -14.98 26.27
CA PHE A 518 16.41 -15.35 25.37
C PHE A 518 17.50 -14.28 25.33
N GLN A 519 17.17 -12.99 25.44
CA GLN A 519 18.16 -11.91 25.57
C GLN A 519 18.95 -12.02 26.88
N GLU A 520 18.32 -12.32 28.00
CA GLU A 520 18.98 -12.59 29.28
C GLU A 520 19.93 -13.80 29.21
N GLN A 521 19.66 -14.74 28.31
CA GLN A 521 20.52 -15.88 28.03
C GLN A 521 21.59 -15.62 26.94
N ASN A 522 21.85 -14.32 26.62
CA ASN A 522 22.81 -13.86 25.61
C ASN A 522 22.50 -14.33 24.18
N VAL A 523 21.22 -14.51 23.83
CA VAL A 523 20.79 -14.74 22.46
C VAL A 523 20.30 -13.44 21.87
N ARG A 524 20.76 -13.06 20.67
CA ARG A 524 20.27 -11.91 19.92
C ARG A 524 18.87 -12.22 19.41
N CYS A 525 17.83 -11.78 20.14
CA CYS A 525 16.45 -12.08 19.88
C CYS A 525 15.61 -10.81 19.82
N ARG A 526 14.59 -10.79 18.95
CA ARG A 526 13.57 -9.74 18.86
C ARG A 526 12.19 -10.40 18.87
N TRP A 527 11.17 -9.60 19.15
CA TRP A 527 9.78 -10.05 19.06
C TRP A 527 9.01 -9.21 18.03
N LEU A 528 7.91 -9.80 17.52
CA LEU A 528 7.03 -9.18 16.55
C LEU A 528 5.57 -9.53 16.83
N HIS A 529 4.70 -8.53 16.93
CA HIS A 529 3.25 -8.70 17.01
C HIS A 529 2.49 -7.54 16.31
N SER A 530 1.15 -7.54 16.40
CA SER A 530 0.27 -6.66 15.64
C SER A 530 0.29 -5.18 16.06
N GLU A 531 1.02 -4.81 17.11
CA GLU A 531 1.12 -3.41 17.59
C GLU A 531 2.27 -2.64 16.96
N LEU A 532 3.23 -3.34 16.34
CA LEU A 532 4.28 -2.69 15.54
C LEU A 532 3.68 -2.12 14.25
N ASP A 533 4.13 -0.94 13.89
CA ASP A 533 3.74 -0.33 12.64
C ASP A 533 4.33 -1.06 11.41
N ALA A 534 3.85 -0.70 10.22
CA ALA A 534 4.28 -1.37 8.99
C ALA A 534 5.77 -1.13 8.69
N PHE A 535 6.30 0.05 9.06
CA PHE A 535 7.69 0.43 8.80
C PHE A 535 8.64 -0.31 9.75
N GLU A 536 8.37 -0.27 11.06
CA GLU A 536 9.14 -1.00 12.09
C GLU A 536 9.23 -2.49 11.76
N ARG A 537 8.11 -3.05 11.24
CA ARG A 537 8.04 -4.44 10.83
C ARG A 537 8.97 -4.76 9.66
N VAL A 538 8.99 -3.93 8.62
CA VAL A 538 9.87 -4.12 7.45
C VAL A 538 11.33 -4.01 7.88
N GLU A 539 11.66 -3.05 8.73
CA GLU A 539 13.02 -2.86 9.26
C GLU A 539 13.48 -4.07 10.09
N LEU A 540 12.64 -4.55 10.98
CA LEU A 540 12.91 -5.72 11.83
C LEU A 540 13.17 -6.99 10.99
N LEU A 541 12.41 -7.20 9.91
CA LEU A 541 12.64 -8.32 9.00
C LEU A 541 13.94 -8.16 8.21
N LYS A 542 14.30 -6.95 7.83
CA LYS A 542 15.59 -6.63 7.19
C LYS A 542 16.74 -6.91 8.17
N GLU A 543 16.62 -6.48 9.42
CA GLU A 543 17.62 -6.75 10.48
C GLU A 543 17.81 -8.27 10.69
N LEU A 544 16.73 -9.07 10.71
CA LEU A 544 16.81 -10.54 10.77
C LEU A 544 17.61 -11.10 9.59
N ARG A 545 17.30 -10.67 8.37
CA ARG A 545 17.97 -11.11 7.15
C ARG A 545 19.45 -10.73 7.10
N THR A 546 19.79 -9.54 7.58
CA THR A 546 21.18 -9.06 7.64
C THR A 546 21.99 -9.60 8.82
N GLY A 547 21.35 -10.36 9.73
CA GLY A 547 22.03 -10.99 10.86
C GLY A 547 22.27 -10.07 12.05
N CYS A 548 21.57 -8.94 12.14
CA CYS A 548 21.61 -8.09 13.33
C CYS A 548 21.14 -8.86 14.59
N PHE A 549 20.24 -9.83 14.40
CA PHE A 549 19.80 -10.79 15.42
C PHE A 549 19.50 -12.17 14.82
N ASP A 550 19.41 -13.21 15.66
CA ASP A 550 19.37 -14.62 15.23
C ASP A 550 17.97 -15.23 15.34
N CYS A 551 17.16 -14.72 16.26
CA CYS A 551 15.87 -15.30 16.59
C CYS A 551 14.76 -14.25 16.58
N LEU A 552 13.64 -14.56 15.91
CA LEU A 552 12.43 -13.76 15.91
C LEU A 552 11.29 -14.55 16.54
N VAL A 553 10.75 -14.03 17.66
CA VAL A 553 9.61 -14.63 18.35
C VAL A 553 8.34 -13.84 18.00
N GLY A 554 7.23 -14.51 17.73
CA GLY A 554 5.99 -13.76 17.56
C GLY A 554 4.72 -14.57 17.54
N VAL A 555 3.60 -13.84 17.56
CA VAL A 555 2.25 -14.36 17.46
C VAL A 555 1.78 -14.16 16.04
N ASN A 556 1.40 -15.20 15.34
CA ASN A 556 0.86 -15.08 13.97
C ASN A 556 1.78 -14.39 12.94
N LEU A 557 3.09 -14.37 13.20
CA LEU A 557 4.13 -13.73 12.41
C LEU A 557 4.12 -14.10 10.93
N LEU A 558 3.61 -15.26 10.64
CA LEU A 558 4.00 -16.06 9.49
C LEU A 558 2.90 -16.16 8.44
N ARG A 559 1.77 -15.44 8.64
CA ARG A 559 0.68 -15.37 7.67
C ARG A 559 0.97 -14.48 6.47
N GLU A 560 1.94 -13.57 6.58
CA GLU A 560 2.12 -12.51 5.61
C GLU A 560 3.41 -12.70 4.82
N GLY A 561 3.36 -13.36 3.70
CA GLY A 561 4.27 -13.30 2.54
C GLY A 561 5.80 -13.17 2.77
N LEU A 562 6.31 -13.55 3.95
CA LEU A 562 7.72 -13.38 4.29
C LEU A 562 8.61 -14.30 3.46
N ASP A 563 9.54 -13.72 2.73
CA ASP A 563 10.58 -14.43 1.98
C ASP A 563 11.90 -14.37 2.76
N LEU A 564 12.13 -15.36 3.62
CA LEU A 564 13.27 -15.43 4.54
C LEU A 564 14.10 -16.69 4.27
N PRO A 565 14.95 -16.71 3.23
CA PRO A 565 15.77 -17.87 2.89
C PRO A 565 16.85 -18.19 3.95
N GLU A 566 17.15 -17.24 4.83
CA GLU A 566 18.12 -17.40 5.92
C GLU A 566 17.58 -18.23 7.09
N VAL A 567 16.26 -18.44 7.14
CA VAL A 567 15.59 -19.21 8.21
C VAL A 567 15.76 -20.72 7.97
N SER A 568 16.48 -21.38 8.86
CA SER A 568 16.68 -22.84 8.86
C SER A 568 15.84 -23.57 9.89
N LEU A 569 15.32 -22.88 10.93
CA LEU A 569 14.49 -23.49 11.94
C LEU A 569 13.21 -22.68 12.16
N VAL A 570 12.08 -23.37 12.15
CA VAL A 570 10.80 -22.86 12.64
C VAL A 570 10.36 -23.69 13.84
N ALA A 571 10.16 -23.03 14.98
CA ALA A 571 9.70 -23.65 16.21
C ALA A 571 8.27 -23.20 16.53
N ILE A 572 7.38 -24.15 16.73
CA ILE A 572 5.98 -23.92 17.09
C ILE A 572 5.76 -24.39 18.53
N LEU A 573 5.64 -23.45 19.44
CA LEU A 573 5.39 -23.73 20.85
C LEU A 573 3.92 -24.09 21.07
N ASP A 574 3.66 -25.01 22.00
CA ASP A 574 2.29 -25.45 22.36
C ASP A 574 1.46 -25.75 21.11
N ALA A 575 1.99 -26.59 20.22
CA ALA A 575 1.36 -26.89 18.93
C ALA A 575 0.07 -27.70 19.06
N ASP A 576 -0.15 -28.34 20.20
CA ASP A 576 -1.35 -29.11 20.55
C ASP A 576 -2.49 -28.27 21.17
N LYS A 577 -2.28 -26.96 21.36
CA LYS A 577 -3.34 -26.08 21.86
C LYS A 577 -4.26 -25.69 20.71
N GLU A 578 -5.35 -26.40 20.57
CA GLU A 578 -6.32 -26.20 19.50
C GLU A 578 -6.83 -24.75 19.45
N GLY A 579 -6.97 -24.22 18.26
CA GLY A 579 -7.45 -22.88 17.99
C GLY A 579 -7.00 -22.37 16.63
N PHE A 580 -7.46 -21.17 16.27
CA PHE A 580 -7.21 -20.55 14.97
C PHE A 580 -5.71 -20.47 14.57
N LEU A 581 -4.81 -20.28 15.56
CA LEU A 581 -3.35 -20.21 15.33
C LEU A 581 -2.68 -21.58 15.14
N ARG A 582 -3.40 -22.66 15.41
CA ARG A 582 -2.93 -24.04 15.32
C ARG A 582 -3.86 -24.91 14.45
N SER A 583 -4.65 -24.27 13.57
CA SER A 583 -5.39 -24.97 12.52
C SER A 583 -4.41 -25.56 11.50
N GLU A 584 -4.86 -26.58 10.77
CA GLU A 584 -4.12 -27.20 9.66
C GLU A 584 -3.51 -26.15 8.73
N THR A 585 -4.32 -25.24 8.20
CA THR A 585 -3.89 -24.14 7.32
C THR A 585 -2.78 -23.30 7.97
N SER A 586 -2.93 -22.92 9.23
CA SER A 586 -1.95 -22.12 9.97
C SER A 586 -0.62 -22.86 10.15
N LEU A 587 -0.68 -24.17 10.44
CA LEU A 587 0.50 -25.02 10.59
C LEU A 587 1.23 -25.18 9.25
N ILE A 588 0.54 -25.53 8.15
CA ILE A 588 1.13 -25.68 6.82
C ILE A 588 1.80 -24.37 6.38
N GLN A 589 1.15 -23.23 6.60
CA GLN A 589 1.70 -21.90 6.27
C GLN A 589 2.98 -21.60 7.05
N THR A 590 2.98 -21.92 8.33
CA THR A 590 4.12 -21.72 9.24
C THR A 590 5.29 -22.64 8.88
N ILE A 591 5.02 -23.91 8.66
CA ILE A 591 5.98 -24.93 8.21
C ILE A 591 6.63 -24.50 6.88
N GLY A 592 5.84 -23.99 5.94
CA GLY A 592 6.29 -23.54 4.63
C GLY A 592 7.29 -22.36 4.67
N ARG A 593 7.41 -21.64 5.80
CA ARG A 593 8.42 -20.55 5.94
C ARG A 593 9.84 -21.08 5.98
N ALA A 594 10.05 -22.29 6.48
CA ALA A 594 11.36 -22.95 6.44
C ALA A 594 11.72 -23.57 5.06
N ALA A 595 10.77 -23.70 4.15
CA ALA A 595 10.95 -24.43 2.88
C ALA A 595 11.86 -23.75 1.85
N ARG A 596 12.54 -22.65 2.19
CA ARG A 596 13.49 -21.92 1.34
C ARG A 596 14.95 -22.16 1.67
N ASN A 597 15.20 -22.91 2.73
CA ASN A 597 16.54 -23.30 3.17
C ASN A 597 16.74 -24.80 2.97
N ALA A 598 17.89 -25.20 2.43
CA ALA A 598 18.21 -26.61 2.18
C ALA A 598 18.33 -27.44 3.49
N ASN A 599 18.73 -26.79 4.59
CA ASN A 599 18.89 -27.39 5.91
C ASN A 599 17.69 -27.17 6.84
N SER A 600 16.51 -26.99 6.27
CA SER A 600 15.33 -26.59 7.01
C SER A 600 14.78 -27.70 7.90
N LYS A 601 14.41 -27.31 9.14
CA LYS A 601 13.78 -28.15 10.14
C LYS A 601 12.60 -27.40 10.78
N VAL A 602 11.54 -28.11 11.14
CA VAL A 602 10.44 -27.59 11.93
C VAL A 602 10.28 -28.44 13.20
N ILE A 603 10.14 -27.78 14.33
CA ILE A 603 9.88 -28.43 15.61
C ILE A 603 8.49 -28.04 16.09
N LEU A 604 7.63 -29.03 16.28
CA LEU A 604 6.32 -28.89 16.91
C LEU A 604 6.44 -29.35 18.37
N TYR A 605 6.36 -28.42 19.31
CA TYR A 605 6.32 -28.77 20.72
C TYR A 605 4.89 -29.09 21.15
N ALA A 606 4.61 -30.34 21.45
CA ALA A 606 3.28 -30.82 21.75
C ALA A 606 3.34 -32.07 22.64
N ASP A 607 2.42 -32.19 23.59
CA ASP A 607 2.26 -33.43 24.40
C ASP A 607 1.28 -34.41 23.74
N LYS A 608 0.47 -33.93 22.77
CA LYS A 608 -0.46 -34.72 21.96
C LYS A 608 -0.41 -34.29 20.50
N VAL A 609 -0.46 -35.24 19.59
CA VAL A 609 -0.63 -34.95 18.17
C VAL A 609 -2.12 -34.75 17.88
N THR A 610 -2.53 -33.52 17.57
CA THR A 610 -3.91 -33.18 17.18
C THR A 610 -4.18 -33.60 15.73
N GLU A 611 -5.45 -33.60 15.32
CA GLU A 611 -5.82 -33.91 13.94
C GLU A 611 -5.25 -32.89 12.97
N ALA A 612 -5.31 -31.58 13.30
CA ALA A 612 -4.71 -30.49 12.51
C ALA A 612 -3.19 -30.67 12.34
N MET A 613 -2.49 -31.10 13.40
CA MET A 613 -1.06 -31.41 13.31
C MET A 613 -0.82 -32.60 12.38
N ARG A 614 -1.62 -33.66 12.49
CA ARG A 614 -1.47 -34.85 11.64
C ARG A 614 -1.64 -34.48 10.16
N MET A 615 -2.72 -33.78 9.82
CA MET A 615 -2.98 -33.36 8.45
C MET A 615 -1.85 -32.47 7.91
N ALA A 616 -1.32 -31.55 8.71
CA ALA A 616 -0.21 -30.70 8.30
C ALA A 616 1.10 -31.48 8.09
N ILE A 617 1.37 -32.48 8.95
CA ILE A 617 2.55 -33.36 8.81
C ILE A 617 2.41 -34.23 7.57
N ASP A 618 1.26 -34.90 7.39
CA ASP A 618 1.02 -35.80 6.26
C ASP A 618 1.11 -35.06 4.93
N GLU A 619 0.54 -33.87 4.82
CA GLU A 619 0.63 -33.04 3.61
C GLU A 619 2.06 -32.55 3.33
N THR A 620 2.79 -32.15 4.36
CA THR A 620 4.20 -31.75 4.23
C THR A 620 5.07 -32.91 3.75
N GLU A 621 4.87 -34.12 4.30
CA GLU A 621 5.59 -35.30 3.89
C GLU A 621 5.20 -35.74 2.47
N ARG A 622 3.92 -35.68 2.09
CA ARG A 622 3.46 -35.93 0.71
C ARG A 622 4.23 -35.04 -0.27
N ARG A 623 4.28 -33.74 -0.02
CA ARG A 623 5.00 -32.78 -0.87
C ARG A 623 6.49 -33.07 -0.91
N ARG A 624 7.08 -33.43 0.22
CA ARG A 624 8.49 -33.76 0.34
C ARG A 624 8.85 -34.98 -0.52
N VAL A 625 8.06 -36.05 -0.47
CA VAL A 625 8.27 -37.29 -1.26
C VAL A 625 8.17 -36.99 -2.76
N ILE A 626 7.18 -36.20 -3.21
CA ILE A 626 7.02 -35.81 -4.61
C ILE A 626 8.25 -35.03 -5.09
N GLN A 627 8.69 -34.05 -4.33
CA GLN A 627 9.86 -33.24 -4.66
C GLN A 627 11.14 -34.07 -4.69
N GLN A 628 11.31 -34.99 -3.72
CA GLN A 628 12.49 -35.84 -3.66
C GLN A 628 12.58 -36.80 -4.86
N LYS A 629 11.44 -37.37 -5.26
CA LYS A 629 11.37 -38.21 -6.47
C LYS A 629 11.74 -37.39 -7.71
N TYR A 630 11.19 -36.21 -7.88
CA TYR A 630 11.51 -35.33 -8.99
C TYR A 630 13.00 -34.96 -9.02
N ASN A 631 13.60 -34.64 -7.87
CA ASN A 631 15.02 -34.30 -7.78
C ASN A 631 15.90 -35.50 -8.20
N GLN A 632 15.54 -36.73 -7.80
CA GLN A 632 16.26 -37.93 -8.17
C GLN A 632 16.17 -38.22 -9.67
N GLU A 633 14.98 -38.08 -10.26
CA GLU A 633 14.77 -38.31 -11.72
C GLU A 633 15.51 -37.29 -12.57
N HIS A 634 15.68 -36.04 -12.10
CA HIS A 634 16.34 -34.97 -12.87
C HIS A 634 17.76 -34.63 -12.40
N GLY A 635 18.30 -35.35 -11.41
CA GLY A 635 19.66 -35.12 -10.91
C GLY A 635 19.83 -33.75 -10.22
N ILE A 636 18.76 -33.19 -9.62
CA ILE A 636 18.77 -31.84 -9.02
C ILE A 636 19.27 -31.95 -7.56
N ILE A 637 20.27 -31.12 -7.24
CA ILE A 637 20.78 -30.96 -5.88
C ILE A 637 20.13 -29.71 -5.27
N PRO A 638 19.38 -29.85 -4.15
CA PRO A 638 18.73 -28.71 -3.50
C PRO A 638 19.74 -27.62 -3.11
N GLN A 639 19.45 -26.38 -3.46
CA GLN A 639 20.28 -25.22 -3.09
C GLN A 639 19.43 -24.15 -2.43
N THR A 640 19.92 -23.58 -1.31
CA THR A 640 19.27 -22.47 -0.64
C THR A 640 19.18 -21.26 -1.57
N VAL A 641 17.98 -20.68 -1.68
CA VAL A 641 17.75 -19.49 -2.52
C VAL A 641 18.49 -18.29 -1.89
N ARG A 642 19.30 -17.61 -2.68
CA ARG A 642 19.93 -16.35 -2.29
C ARG A 642 19.21 -15.21 -3.00
N LYS A 643 18.51 -14.37 -2.24
CA LYS A 643 17.87 -13.16 -2.76
C LYS A 643 18.51 -11.91 -2.11
N ALA A 644 18.77 -10.89 -2.93
CA ALA A 644 19.21 -9.60 -2.41
C ALA A 644 18.15 -9.03 -1.45
N VAL A 645 18.60 -8.39 -0.37
CA VAL A 645 17.71 -7.64 0.54
C VAL A 645 17.31 -6.36 -0.18
N ARG A 646 16.08 -6.28 -0.68
CA ARG A 646 15.57 -5.11 -1.39
C ARG A 646 14.97 -4.12 -0.41
N ALA A 647 15.16 -2.82 -0.66
CA ALA A 647 14.39 -1.78 0.01
C ALA A 647 12.95 -1.84 -0.51
N GLY A 648 11.96 -1.86 0.38
CA GLY A 648 10.55 -1.81 -0.01
C GLY A 648 10.18 -0.41 -0.52
N ILE A 649 9.10 -0.30 -1.32
CA ILE A 649 8.56 0.97 -1.84
C ILE A 649 8.35 1.98 -0.71
N GLU A 650 7.89 1.51 0.46
CA GLU A 650 7.68 2.33 1.66
C GLU A 650 9.00 2.89 2.22
N MET A 651 10.11 2.14 2.17
CA MET A 651 11.43 2.63 2.56
C MET A 651 12.01 3.64 1.56
N ASP A 652 11.77 3.43 0.26
CA ASP A 652 12.22 4.39 -0.75
C ASP A 652 11.42 5.69 -0.68
N ALA A 653 10.12 5.62 -0.39
CA ALA A 653 9.27 6.77 -0.13
C ALA A 653 9.71 7.53 1.14
N ALA A 654 10.01 6.81 2.24
CA ALA A 654 10.51 7.42 3.47
C ALA A 654 11.88 8.09 3.28
N LYS A 655 12.81 7.45 2.55
CA LYS A 655 14.10 8.05 2.20
C LYS A 655 13.95 9.30 1.32
N ARG A 656 13.05 9.24 0.32
CA ARG A 656 12.74 10.40 -0.53
C ARG A 656 12.15 11.55 0.28
N ARG A 657 11.26 11.27 1.26
CA ARG A 657 10.75 12.28 2.21
C ARG A 657 11.87 12.89 3.05
N GLN A 658 12.74 12.08 3.64
CA GLN A 658 13.89 12.58 4.40
C GLN A 658 14.82 13.42 3.53
N THR A 659 15.06 13.01 2.28
CA THR A 659 15.86 13.77 1.32
C THR A 659 15.14 15.04 0.86
N ALA A 660 13.83 15.02 0.69
CA ALA A 660 13.04 16.18 0.33
C ALA A 660 12.95 17.18 1.49
N VAL A 661 12.75 16.70 2.73
CA VAL A 661 12.79 17.53 3.94
C VAL A 661 14.18 18.12 4.12
N ALA A 662 15.25 17.35 3.98
CA ALA A 662 16.62 17.86 4.04
C ALA A 662 16.95 18.83 2.89
N ALA A 663 16.38 18.64 1.70
CA ALA A 663 16.54 19.58 0.58
C ALA A 663 15.67 20.84 0.76
N GLN A 664 14.50 20.72 1.38
CA GLN A 664 13.65 21.84 1.78
C GLN A 664 14.32 22.63 2.91
N GLU A 665 14.82 21.96 3.94
CA GLU A 665 15.62 22.56 5.00
C GLU A 665 16.89 23.24 4.45
N ALA A 666 17.53 22.69 3.42
CA ALA A 666 18.69 23.30 2.75
C ALA A 666 18.34 24.52 1.89
N ASN A 667 17.11 24.59 1.35
CA ASN A 667 16.63 25.74 0.57
C ASN A 667 15.94 26.80 1.44
N GLU A 668 15.27 26.42 2.54
CA GLU A 668 14.65 27.33 3.51
C GLU A 668 15.68 27.97 4.47
N SER A 669 16.92 27.50 4.46
CA SER A 669 18.00 28.01 5.32
C SER A 669 18.46 29.46 5.01
N GLN A 670 17.77 30.17 4.11
CA GLN A 670 18.16 31.56 3.83
C GLN A 670 17.36 32.63 4.58
N TYR A 671 16.07 32.39 4.92
CA TYR A 671 15.29 33.42 5.63
C TYR A 671 14.23 32.80 6.54
N ILE A 672 14.05 33.39 7.75
CA ILE A 672 12.99 33.00 8.68
C ILE A 672 11.67 33.58 8.17
N THR A 673 10.78 32.69 7.69
CA THR A 673 9.43 33.06 7.24
C THR A 673 8.40 32.90 8.36
N ILE A 674 7.25 33.53 8.22
CA ILE A 674 6.13 33.42 9.17
C ILE A 674 5.65 31.96 9.21
N GLU A 675 5.57 31.26 8.06
CA GLU A 675 5.14 29.88 7.96
C GLU A 675 6.07 28.92 8.71
N TYR A 676 7.39 29.18 8.70
CA TYR A 676 8.35 28.41 9.45
C TYR A 676 8.15 28.57 10.98
N VAL A 677 7.90 29.80 11.42
CA VAL A 677 7.61 30.09 12.83
C VAL A 677 6.33 29.39 13.29
N GLU A 678 5.26 29.42 12.46
CA GLU A 678 4.00 28.74 12.75
C GLU A 678 4.13 27.20 12.76
N ALA A 679 5.03 26.64 11.95
CA ALA A 679 5.31 25.21 11.95
C ALA A 679 6.00 24.78 13.26
N VAL A 680 7.00 25.54 13.73
CA VAL A 680 7.68 25.29 15.03
C VAL A 680 6.73 25.51 16.20
N GLU A 681 5.79 26.47 16.10
CA GLU A 681 4.76 26.73 17.12
C GLU A 681 3.75 25.56 17.21
N ARG A 682 3.36 24.97 16.08
CA ARG A 682 2.54 23.73 16.06
C ARG A 682 3.28 22.55 16.67
N GLU A 683 4.56 22.38 16.38
CA GLU A 683 5.36 21.30 16.98
C GLU A 683 5.49 21.48 18.51
N MET A 684 5.62 22.72 18.98
CA MET A 684 5.62 23.06 20.41
C MET A 684 4.29 22.68 21.08
N LEU A 685 3.16 23.00 20.45
CA LEU A 685 1.85 22.66 20.98
C LEU A 685 1.61 21.14 21.02
N ASN A 686 1.99 20.44 19.98
CA ASN A 686 1.93 18.96 19.92
C ASN A 686 2.79 18.31 21.00
N ALA A 687 4.01 18.83 21.25
CA ALA A 687 4.87 18.37 22.33
C ALA A 687 4.26 18.64 23.71
N ALA A 688 3.59 19.78 23.89
CA ALA A 688 2.88 20.10 25.13
C ALA A 688 1.67 19.19 25.37
N GLU A 689 0.88 18.89 24.33
CA GLU A 689 -0.24 17.95 24.38
C GLU A 689 0.22 16.51 24.66
N SER A 690 1.39 16.13 24.13
CA SER A 690 2.03 14.84 24.39
C SER A 690 2.71 14.75 25.75
N LEU A 691 2.62 15.80 26.60
CA LEU A 691 3.24 15.91 27.92
C LEU A 691 4.77 15.90 27.90
N GLU A 692 5.40 16.18 26.76
CA GLU A 692 6.86 16.32 26.59
C GLU A 692 7.32 17.74 26.97
N PHE A 693 7.17 18.11 28.25
CA PHE A 693 7.33 19.49 28.71
C PHE A 693 8.73 20.07 28.49
N GLU A 694 9.79 19.26 28.52
CA GLU A 694 11.15 19.74 28.24
C GLU A 694 11.33 20.10 26.76
N LYS A 695 10.78 19.29 25.87
CA LYS A 695 10.77 19.55 24.41
C LYS A 695 9.91 20.76 24.09
N ALA A 696 8.70 20.86 24.66
CA ALA A 696 7.82 22.00 24.49
C ALA A 696 8.46 23.31 24.98
N ALA A 697 9.20 23.28 26.10
CA ALA A 697 9.92 24.46 26.61
C ALA A 697 11.06 24.88 25.67
N SER A 698 11.84 23.94 25.14
CA SER A 698 12.92 24.23 24.19
C SER A 698 12.40 24.80 22.87
N LEU A 699 11.27 24.25 22.35
CA LEU A 699 10.62 24.73 21.14
C LEU A 699 9.98 26.12 21.36
N ARG A 700 9.41 26.40 22.55
CA ARG A 700 8.91 27.74 22.91
C ARG A 700 10.02 28.79 22.87
N ASP A 701 11.15 28.49 23.47
CA ASP A 701 12.29 29.43 23.51
C ASP A 701 12.84 29.67 22.10
N ARG A 702 12.81 28.65 21.25
CA ARG A 702 13.14 28.73 19.82
C ARG A 702 12.14 29.58 19.04
N VAL A 703 10.82 29.43 19.26
CA VAL A 703 9.76 30.25 18.64
C VAL A 703 9.92 31.72 18.98
N VAL A 704 10.25 32.05 20.22
CA VAL A 704 10.48 33.44 20.64
C VAL A 704 11.67 34.05 19.88
N GLN A 705 12.78 33.31 19.77
CA GLN A 705 13.96 33.78 19.03
C GLN A 705 13.69 33.93 17.53
N LEU A 706 12.93 33.02 16.95
CA LEU A 706 12.55 33.08 15.52
C LEU A 706 11.62 34.27 15.24
N LYS A 707 10.64 34.56 16.13
CA LYS A 707 9.75 35.73 16.00
C LYS A 707 10.51 37.07 16.08
N GLU A 708 11.54 37.16 16.91
CA GLU A 708 12.39 38.35 17.04
C GLU A 708 13.31 38.57 15.82
N ASN A 709 13.55 37.54 15.02
CA ASN A 709 14.47 37.56 13.88
C ASN A 709 13.81 37.26 12.54
N LEU A 710 12.50 37.51 12.42
CA LEU A 710 11.74 37.35 11.16
C LEU A 710 12.44 38.09 10.01
N GLY A 711 12.65 37.40 8.88
CA GLY A 711 13.28 37.95 7.68
C GLY A 711 14.81 37.93 7.68
N LYS A 712 15.46 37.42 8.74
CA LYS A 712 16.93 37.20 8.76
C LYS A 712 17.26 35.75 8.36
N SER A 713 18.52 35.53 7.95
CA SER A 713 19.02 34.18 7.68
C SER A 713 19.18 33.37 8.97
N LEU A 714 18.77 32.10 8.95
CA LEU A 714 18.97 31.16 10.06
C LEU A 714 20.46 30.99 10.44
N SER A 715 21.38 31.21 9.50
CA SER A 715 22.83 31.16 9.74
C SER A 715 23.38 32.37 10.54
N GLU A 716 22.58 33.42 10.70
CA GLU A 716 22.95 34.62 11.45
C GLU A 716 22.52 34.58 12.92
N ILE A 717 21.81 33.51 13.31
CA ILE A 717 21.28 33.36 14.68
C ILE A 717 22.07 32.29 15.42
N ASP A 718 22.78 32.70 16.46
CA ASP A 718 23.44 31.80 17.40
C ASP A 718 22.40 31.22 18.38
N PHE A 719 21.99 29.96 18.16
CA PHE A 719 21.11 29.22 19.07
C PHE A 719 21.90 28.66 20.29
N GLU A 720 22.87 29.39 20.83
CA GLU A 720 23.52 28.97 22.07
C GLU A 720 22.48 28.90 23.20
N SER A 721 22.20 27.68 23.64
CA SER A 721 21.48 27.43 24.89
C SER A 721 22.17 28.17 26.01
N LYS A 722 21.57 29.23 26.51
CA LYS A 722 21.92 29.76 27.83
C LYS A 722 21.59 28.67 28.85
N GLN A 723 22.54 27.73 29.03
CA GLN A 723 22.60 26.99 30.27
C GLN A 723 22.74 28.00 31.37
N THR A 724 21.71 28.18 32.16
CA THR A 724 21.70 28.95 33.37
C THR A 724 22.84 28.43 34.26
N SER A 725 23.99 29.09 34.18
CA SER A 725 25.09 28.90 35.08
C SER A 725 24.61 29.24 36.49
N GLY A 726 24.41 28.20 37.29
CA GLY A 726 24.13 28.34 38.71
C GLY A 726 25.20 29.19 39.38
N GLY A 727 24.83 30.41 39.76
CA GLY A 727 25.66 31.32 40.51
C GLY A 727 26.07 30.70 41.86
N ARG A 728 27.37 30.56 42.04
CA ARG A 728 28.01 30.26 43.32
C ARG A 728 27.62 31.31 44.35
N LEU A 729 26.68 31.03 45.24
CA LEU A 729 26.41 31.80 46.44
C LEU A 729 27.47 31.47 47.50
N LYS A 730 28.21 32.51 47.87
CA LYS A 730 29.18 32.55 48.95
C LYS A 730 28.53 32.17 50.29
N LYS A 731 29.25 31.35 51.08
CA LYS A 731 29.00 31.06 52.49
C LYS A 731 28.91 32.36 53.34
N GLY A 732 27.81 32.47 54.09
CA GLY A 732 27.67 33.49 55.14
C GLY A 732 26.67 33.08 56.23
N ARG A 733 27.16 32.57 57.35
CA ARG A 733 26.75 32.58 58.74
C ARG A 733 25.27 32.46 59.17
N LYS A 734 25.08 31.34 59.93
CA LYS A 734 24.40 31.19 61.24
C LYS A 734 23.07 31.96 61.52
N GLY A 735 22.06 31.18 61.83
CA GLY A 735 21.12 31.64 62.85
C GLY A 735 19.71 30.96 62.79
N MET A 736 19.44 30.13 63.79
CA MET A 736 18.12 29.83 64.42
C MET A 736 17.11 28.95 63.69
N ARG A 737 16.91 27.77 64.22
CA ARG A 737 15.65 27.00 64.19
C ARG A 737 14.52 27.73 64.91
N PRO A 738 13.30 27.53 64.54
CA PRO A 738 12.36 26.88 65.47
C PRO A 738 11.53 25.75 64.86
N LYS A 739 10.98 25.01 65.80
CA LYS A 739 10.25 23.76 65.87
C LYS A 739 8.94 23.66 65.09
N ASN A 740 8.69 22.42 64.65
CA ASN A 740 7.45 21.64 64.64
C ASN A 740 6.07 22.33 64.58
N SER A 741 5.26 21.92 63.57
CA SER A 741 3.93 21.41 63.88
C SER A 741 3.46 20.41 62.79
N ASN A 742 2.98 19.27 63.24
CA ASN A 742 2.35 18.19 62.53
C ASN A 742 1.02 18.61 61.89
N GLY A 743 0.76 18.16 60.67
CA GLY A 743 -0.57 18.21 60.08
C GLY A 743 -0.70 17.15 58.97
N ARG A 744 -0.92 15.92 59.35
CA ARG A 744 -1.37 14.85 58.43
C ARG A 744 -2.82 15.10 58.06
N THR A 745 -3.10 15.38 56.79
CA THR A 745 -4.45 15.21 56.22
C THR A 745 -4.48 13.91 55.40
N LYS A 746 -5.27 12.97 55.85
CA LYS A 746 -5.62 11.70 55.19
C LYS A 746 -6.62 12.00 54.07
N VAL A 747 -6.33 11.53 52.86
CA VAL A 747 -7.24 11.43 51.73
C VAL A 747 -7.98 10.08 51.83
N PRO A 748 -9.33 10.02 51.76
CA PRO A 748 -10.08 8.75 51.81
C PRO A 748 -10.04 8.02 50.48
N ARG A 749 -9.86 6.69 50.56
CA ARG A 749 -10.04 5.77 49.42
C ARG A 749 -11.54 5.42 49.23
N PRO A 750 -12.03 5.30 47.98
CA PRO A 750 -13.39 4.83 47.74
C PRO A 750 -13.51 3.32 47.97
N LYS A 751 -14.61 2.90 48.62
CA LYS A 751 -15.02 1.54 48.83
C LYS A 751 -15.62 0.96 47.53
N ARG A 752 -15.20 -0.26 47.19
CA ARG A 752 -15.86 -1.13 46.19
C ARG A 752 -17.17 -1.66 46.79
N HIS A 753 -18.23 -1.61 46.04
CA HIS A 753 -19.34 -2.56 46.02
C HIS A 753 -19.48 -3.13 44.62
#